data_126f3d26f49930ba1bebfacc0a2026f5
#
_entry.id   126f3d26f49930ba1bebfacc0a2026f5
#
_cell.length_a   1.000
_cell.length_b   1.000
_cell.length_c   1.000
_cell.angle_alpha   90.00
_cell.angle_beta   90.00
_cell.angle_gamma   90.00
#
_symmetry.space_group_name_H-M   'P 1'
#
loop_
_entity.id
_entity.type
_entity.pdbx_description
1 polymer ?
#
loop_
_entity_poly.entity_id
_entity_poly.type
_entity_poly.pdbx_seq_one_letter_code
_entity_poly.pdbx_strand_id
1 'polypeptide(L)'
;MKKTLITSIIILILCSYVVIIKFDIINKINNIGLNPKDAFYNLFLILKKEGIVETIYIVKKKFTHDLRLNGFDYSLSNKDSYPEIESNKKRLSLPLNKIIRKISSKETKESFGQSYLNDKWHRSHGGNSSAKYSVLEQINKKNIKNLEVAWKYKSLSNNINRYEIAGTANNILSENNLNVETNPIIIGNRMFVPTVDNHLLSINAVTGTLIWKIKLPYMVARRGLTWEENKDFSKSRLFVPSSKGVYAINAQSGKILKDFGNKGQIGNQLSLIAPIVTKESIIIALIKPAIEAYDTKTGKLLWSTSLIKKVKNDKNVFLTGAVPWGGMSFDEERKKIYVVTGNARPEVVGIKRPGDNKYSNSLLAIDLNSGKVDWSFQEVAHDLWDFDIASPPILATIEKNSKKIDVVVAVTKIGNTLLLDRDYGKPIFDAKFKIAPTSDIPGEKTAAYQPSFNLPEMFMDSTFTIKDVTNISEIQKKNILLKIQNSKMGFFETPSLEKKITLFGVSGGAQWTGASFNPFNSTIFIPYTRVPWQIIVNYTDLKLRDRNFSNFDGHNKYQLNCASCHGFNREGKYKADGNFFSSSLIGISFLNKKNNLDNFNNFKNMHSKIIPNQNLKKISSSDLNDIKNYIYKIDKLIDKEKAFGINGFWKKLVDNKNCPGSKPPWLFLKAINLETGKIIWNYEDPINSYMENSNKKDVSKCKKVPNYGFTMTTAGKIVFGIFGKKIKAFDIENGNLLWSYELDEDLSAPPSTYEYNGVQYITFVSSHTSNNITTFKLR
;
A
#
# COMPACT_ATOMS: atom_id res chain seq x y z
N MET A 1 -20.50 49.62 10.83
CA MET A 1 -20.13 49.37 12.23
C MET A 1 -20.60 48.03 12.79
N LYS A 2 -21.89 47.60 12.73
CA LYS A 2 -22.33 46.30 13.29
C LYS A 2 -21.67 45.05 12.65
N LYS A 3 -21.45 45.02 11.32
CA LYS A 3 -20.77 43.88 10.66
C LYS A 3 -19.30 43.74 11.05
N THR A 4 -18.60 44.86 11.18
CA THR A 4 -17.19 44.91 11.58
C THR A 4 -17.00 44.45 13.04
N LEU A 5 -17.93 44.82 13.92
CA LEU A 5 -17.89 44.41 15.33
C LEU A 5 -18.15 42.90 15.51
N ILE A 6 -19.10 42.35 14.75
CA ILE A 6 -19.41 40.92 14.76
C ILE A 6 -18.23 40.12 14.23
N THR A 7 -17.58 40.58 13.14
CA THR A 7 -16.39 39.96 12.59
C THR A 7 -15.21 39.99 13.56
N SER A 8 -15.04 41.13 14.28
CA SER A 8 -13.99 41.25 15.30
C SER A 8 -14.24 40.37 16.53
N ILE A 9 -15.50 40.22 16.97
CA ILE A 9 -15.87 39.33 18.07
C ILE A 9 -15.69 37.84 17.67
N ILE A 10 -16.06 37.47 16.45
CA ILE A 10 -15.84 36.12 15.92
C ILE A 10 -14.35 35.83 15.82
N ILE A 11 -13.54 36.78 15.38
CA ILE A 11 -12.08 36.67 15.33
C ILE A 11 -11.49 36.56 16.75
N LEU A 12 -12.00 37.29 17.73
CA LEU A 12 -11.54 37.21 19.12
C LEU A 12 -11.94 35.91 19.80
N ILE A 13 -13.14 35.38 19.54
CA ILE A 13 -13.60 34.08 20.01
C ILE A 13 -12.79 32.95 19.34
N LEU A 14 -12.53 33.09 18.04
CA LEU A 14 -11.64 32.14 17.32
C LEU A 14 -10.21 32.25 17.82
N CYS A 15 -9.68 33.42 18.13
CA CYS A 15 -8.35 33.60 18.70
C CYS A 15 -8.27 33.08 20.13
N SER A 16 -9.28 33.27 20.98
CA SER A 16 -9.31 32.71 22.34
C SER A 16 -9.52 31.19 22.32
N TYR A 17 -10.37 30.67 21.45
CA TYR A 17 -10.52 29.22 21.21
C TYR A 17 -9.24 28.62 20.64
N VAL A 18 -8.55 29.31 19.71
CA VAL A 18 -7.25 28.95 19.17
C VAL A 18 -6.15 29.03 20.23
N VAL A 19 -6.22 29.95 21.20
CA VAL A 19 -5.22 30.03 22.30
C VAL A 19 -5.40 28.88 23.31
N ILE A 20 -6.62 28.48 23.63
CA ILE A 20 -6.88 27.34 24.50
C ILE A 20 -6.55 26.01 23.80
N ILE A 21 -6.86 25.91 22.52
CA ILE A 21 -6.48 24.78 21.67
C ILE A 21 -4.96 24.82 21.33
N LYS A 22 -4.33 26.03 21.34
CA LYS A 22 -2.95 26.25 20.91
C LYS A 22 -1.93 25.42 21.70
N PHE A 23 -2.08 25.28 23.00
CA PHE A 23 -1.16 24.47 23.81
C PHE A 23 -1.29 22.98 23.52
N ASP A 24 -2.51 22.49 23.33
CA ASP A 24 -2.77 21.08 23.06
C ASP A 24 -2.47 20.70 21.59
N ILE A 25 -2.74 21.63 20.66
CA ILE A 25 -2.42 21.46 19.23
C ILE A 25 -0.92 21.50 18.98
N ILE A 26 -0.18 22.44 19.57
CA ILE A 26 1.28 22.53 19.39
C ILE A 26 1.95 21.28 19.95
N ASN A 27 1.51 20.80 21.10
CA ASN A 27 2.03 19.57 21.67
C ASN A 27 1.66 18.34 20.82
N LYS A 28 0.45 18.30 20.26
CA LYS A 28 0.02 17.22 19.33
C LYS A 28 0.76 17.29 17.99
N ILE A 29 1.00 18.48 17.46
CA ILE A 29 1.76 18.71 16.22
C ILE A 29 3.23 18.28 16.42
N ASN A 30 3.85 18.66 17.51
CA ASN A 30 5.21 18.24 17.84
C ASN A 30 5.32 16.72 18.06
N ASN A 31 4.25 16.10 18.58
CA ASN A 31 4.20 14.65 18.80
C ASN A 31 4.08 13.82 17.52
N ILE A 32 3.50 14.39 16.44
CA ILE A 32 3.40 13.74 15.12
C ILE A 32 4.56 14.14 14.19
N GLY A 33 5.57 14.88 14.70
CA GLY A 33 6.79 15.22 13.96
C GLY A 33 6.60 16.27 12.85
N LEU A 34 5.49 17.02 12.88
CA LEU A 34 5.27 18.12 11.96
C LEU A 34 5.91 19.41 12.49
N ASN A 35 6.49 20.20 11.58
CA ASN A 35 6.91 21.55 11.91
C ASN A 35 5.65 22.41 12.23
N PRO A 36 5.53 23.03 13.41
CA PRO A 36 4.37 23.82 13.77
C PRO A 36 4.06 24.95 12.77
N LYS A 37 5.09 25.60 12.20
CA LYS A 37 4.89 26.66 11.19
C LYS A 37 4.20 26.12 9.94
N ASP A 38 4.60 24.96 9.46
CA ASP A 38 4.02 24.33 8.28
C ASP A 38 2.57 23.85 8.54
N ALA A 39 2.31 23.33 9.74
CA ALA A 39 0.96 22.94 10.14
C ALA A 39 -0.01 24.13 10.22
N PHE A 40 0.43 25.27 10.76
CA PHE A 40 -0.37 26.49 10.81
C PHE A 40 -0.59 27.11 9.43
N TYR A 41 0.42 27.09 8.58
CA TYR A 41 0.30 27.60 7.22
C TYR A 41 -0.71 26.75 6.42
N ASN A 42 -0.64 25.43 6.53
CA ASN A 42 -1.60 24.52 5.90
C ASN A 42 -3.02 24.73 6.43
N LEU A 43 -3.20 24.90 7.74
CA LEU A 43 -4.50 25.22 8.33
C LEU A 43 -5.09 26.50 7.76
N PHE A 44 -4.26 27.54 7.60
CA PHE A 44 -4.66 28.82 7.00
C PHE A 44 -5.09 28.67 5.53
N LEU A 45 -4.35 27.87 4.74
CA LEU A 45 -4.71 27.60 3.35
C LEU A 45 -6.04 26.85 3.22
N ILE A 46 -6.30 25.89 4.10
CA ILE A 46 -7.57 25.15 4.14
C ILE A 46 -8.71 26.10 4.49
N LEU A 47 -8.51 26.93 5.51
CA LEU A 47 -9.51 27.91 5.98
C LEU A 47 -9.88 28.90 4.88
N LYS A 48 -8.89 29.34 4.10
CA LYS A 48 -9.07 30.24 2.97
C LYS A 48 -9.82 29.59 1.81
N LYS A 49 -9.60 28.28 1.59
CA LYS A 49 -10.12 27.55 0.43
C LYS A 49 -11.47 26.88 0.69
N GLU A 50 -11.63 26.25 1.83
CA GLU A 50 -12.77 25.37 2.14
C GLU A 50 -13.74 25.99 3.16
N GLY A 51 -13.39 27.11 3.77
CA GLY A 51 -14.19 27.79 4.80
C GLY A 51 -14.06 27.17 6.21
N ILE A 52 -14.65 27.84 7.19
CA ILE A 52 -14.48 27.50 8.62
C ILE A 52 -15.06 26.14 8.99
N VAL A 53 -16.26 25.85 8.50
CA VAL A 53 -16.99 24.59 8.87
C VAL A 53 -16.25 23.36 8.35
N GLU A 54 -15.82 23.40 7.09
CA GLU A 54 -15.08 22.31 6.48
C GLU A 54 -13.68 22.16 7.07
N THR A 55 -13.04 23.29 7.42
CA THR A 55 -11.76 23.27 8.14
C THR A 55 -11.87 22.59 9.50
N ILE A 56 -12.91 22.91 10.28
CA ILE A 56 -13.18 22.27 11.58
C ILE A 56 -13.45 20.78 11.38
N TYR A 57 -14.23 20.41 10.36
CA TYR A 57 -14.53 19.01 10.04
C TYR A 57 -13.26 18.26 9.64
N ILE A 58 -12.42 18.83 8.79
CA ILE A 58 -11.15 18.26 8.35
C ILE A 58 -10.19 18.08 9.53
N VAL A 59 -10.03 19.13 10.35
CA VAL A 59 -9.20 19.09 11.55
C VAL A 59 -9.72 18.03 12.53
N LYS A 60 -11.03 18.01 12.83
CA LYS A 60 -11.64 17.01 13.69
C LYS A 60 -11.46 15.60 13.14
N LYS A 61 -11.74 15.40 11.84
CA LYS A 61 -11.57 14.11 11.16
C LYS A 61 -10.12 13.65 11.19
N LYS A 62 -9.18 14.56 11.01
CA LYS A 62 -7.76 14.25 11.04
C LYS A 62 -7.28 13.92 12.44
N PHE A 63 -7.62 14.71 13.45
CA PHE A 63 -7.29 14.36 14.84
C PHE A 63 -7.94 13.04 15.28
N THR A 64 -9.11 12.70 14.78
CA THR A 64 -9.73 11.39 15.03
C THR A 64 -9.17 10.30 14.14
N HIS A 65 -8.66 10.61 12.95
CA HIS A 65 -8.09 9.64 12.02
C HIS A 65 -6.61 9.35 12.33
N ASP A 66 -5.81 10.35 12.73
CA ASP A 66 -4.39 10.16 13.09
C ASP A 66 -4.22 9.33 14.36
N LEU A 67 -5.25 9.30 15.19
CA LEU A 67 -5.34 8.40 16.34
C LEU A 67 -5.82 7.00 15.95
N ARG A 68 -6.29 6.81 14.72
CA ARG A 68 -6.62 5.53 14.09
C ARG A 68 -5.57 5.12 13.05
N LEU A 69 -4.45 5.83 12.98
CA LEU A 69 -3.39 5.55 12.03
C LEU A 69 -2.86 4.13 12.22
N ASN A 70 -3.20 3.28 11.28
CA ASN A 70 -2.60 1.97 11.05
C ASN A 70 -2.84 0.93 12.14
N GLY A 71 -3.80 1.15 13.03
CA GLY A 71 -4.09 0.19 14.06
C GLY A 71 -5.57 0.11 14.32
N PHE A 72 -5.94 -0.89 15.01
CA PHE A 72 -7.28 -1.17 15.36
C PHE A 72 -7.46 -1.08 16.87
N ASP A 73 -8.46 -0.31 17.28
CA ASP A 73 -8.86 -0.20 18.67
C ASP A 73 -9.76 -1.38 19.04
N TYR A 74 -9.25 -2.27 19.88
CA TYR A 74 -10.01 -3.33 20.50
C TYR A 74 -10.27 -2.99 21.97
N SER A 75 -11.53 -2.74 22.33
CA SER A 75 -11.91 -2.52 23.71
C SER A 75 -12.15 -3.86 24.41
N LEU A 76 -11.40 -4.14 25.47
CA LEU A 76 -11.63 -5.26 26.36
C LEU A 76 -12.75 -4.91 27.35
N SER A 77 -13.65 -5.87 27.59
CA SER A 77 -14.73 -5.75 28.58
C SER A 77 -14.33 -6.45 29.89
N ASN A 78 -14.53 -5.77 31.02
CA ASN A 78 -14.22 -6.35 32.33
C ASN A 78 -15.18 -7.47 32.77
N LYS A 79 -16.35 -7.58 32.14
CA LYS A 79 -17.31 -8.63 32.48
C LYS A 79 -16.89 -9.98 31.91
N ASP A 80 -16.12 -9.96 30.87
CA ASP A 80 -15.57 -11.15 30.27
C ASP A 80 -14.21 -11.36 30.93
N SER A 81 -13.98 -12.43 31.60
CA SER A 81 -12.66 -12.93 31.93
C SER A 81 -11.77 -12.72 30.70
N TYR A 82 -10.53 -12.26 30.88
CA TYR A 82 -9.59 -12.06 29.76
C TYR A 82 -9.76 -13.19 28.75
N PRO A 83 -10.04 -12.88 27.46
CA PRO A 83 -10.25 -13.92 26.47
C PRO A 83 -9.07 -14.88 26.49
N GLU A 84 -9.34 -16.16 26.37
CA GLU A 84 -8.29 -17.18 26.40
C GLU A 84 -7.30 -16.99 25.26
N ILE A 85 -6.02 -17.19 25.55
CA ILE A 85 -4.98 -17.33 24.53
C ILE A 85 -5.20 -18.65 23.81
N GLU A 86 -5.20 -18.66 22.49
CA GLU A 86 -5.40 -19.85 21.68
C GLU A 86 -4.37 -20.95 22.04
N SER A 87 -4.83 -22.14 22.34
CA SER A 87 -3.96 -23.23 22.76
C SER A 87 -3.16 -23.79 21.58
N ASN A 88 -1.85 -23.74 21.67
CA ASN A 88 -0.95 -24.39 20.71
C ASN A 88 -1.13 -25.93 20.63
N LYS A 89 -1.56 -26.58 21.73
CA LYS A 89 -1.78 -28.03 21.77
C LYS A 89 -2.80 -28.49 20.72
N LYS A 90 -3.94 -27.79 20.60
CA LYS A 90 -4.96 -28.08 19.60
C LYS A 90 -4.44 -27.92 18.19
N ARG A 91 -3.60 -26.92 17.94
CA ARG A 91 -3.02 -26.66 16.63
C ARG A 91 -2.00 -27.73 16.23
N LEU A 92 -1.16 -28.17 17.16
CA LEU A 92 -0.16 -29.20 16.92
C LEU A 92 -0.76 -30.60 16.66
N SER A 93 -2.05 -30.82 16.98
CA SER A 93 -2.75 -32.05 16.60
C SER A 93 -3.23 -32.07 15.16
N LEU A 94 -3.15 -30.95 14.43
CA LEU A 94 -3.53 -30.88 13.02
C LEU A 94 -2.41 -31.41 12.11
N PRO A 95 -2.73 -31.89 10.89
CA PRO A 95 -1.72 -32.22 9.90
C PRO A 95 -0.77 -31.07 9.63
N LEU A 96 0.53 -31.34 9.50
CA LEU A 96 1.56 -30.31 9.27
C LEU A 96 1.32 -29.51 7.98
N ASN A 97 0.69 -30.12 6.99
CA ASN A 97 0.43 -29.50 5.69
C ASN A 97 -1.00 -29.77 5.23
N LYS A 98 -1.57 -28.79 4.52
CA LYS A 98 -2.79 -28.91 3.73
C LYS A 98 -2.45 -28.62 2.28
N ILE A 99 -2.93 -29.44 1.35
CA ILE A 99 -2.62 -29.31 -0.08
C ILE A 99 -3.93 -29.08 -0.84
N ILE A 100 -3.96 -28.01 -1.61
CA ILE A 100 -4.98 -27.81 -2.67
C ILE A 100 -4.35 -28.38 -3.94
N ARG A 101 -4.98 -29.44 -4.47
CA ARG A 101 -4.48 -30.13 -5.67
C ARG A 101 -4.63 -29.26 -6.90
N LYS A 102 -3.64 -29.34 -7.77
CA LYS A 102 -3.66 -28.71 -9.10
C LYS A 102 -4.86 -29.22 -9.92
N ILE A 103 -5.24 -28.40 -10.91
CA ILE A 103 -6.25 -28.82 -11.90
C ILE A 103 -5.76 -30.07 -12.64
N SER A 104 -6.65 -31.02 -12.82
CA SER A 104 -6.35 -32.22 -13.63
C SER A 104 -6.52 -31.96 -15.12
N SER A 105 -5.87 -32.76 -15.96
CA SER A 105 -6.00 -32.68 -17.42
C SER A 105 -7.43 -32.95 -17.93
N LYS A 106 -8.23 -33.69 -17.14
CA LYS A 106 -9.65 -33.98 -17.46
C LYS A 106 -10.56 -32.80 -17.14
N GLU A 107 -10.20 -31.97 -16.16
CA GLU A 107 -10.96 -30.78 -15.74
C GLU A 107 -10.61 -29.54 -16.58
N THR A 108 -9.44 -29.51 -17.21
CA THR A 108 -8.99 -28.37 -18.02
C THR A 108 -9.88 -28.23 -19.23
N LYS A 109 -10.54 -27.07 -19.34
CA LYS A 109 -11.34 -26.70 -20.52
C LYS A 109 -10.45 -26.36 -21.71
N GLU A 110 -11.05 -26.36 -22.90
CA GLU A 110 -10.41 -25.84 -24.11
C GLU A 110 -10.04 -24.36 -23.93
N SER A 111 -8.84 -24.02 -24.40
CA SER A 111 -8.33 -22.65 -24.32
C SER A 111 -8.91 -21.82 -25.45
N PHE A 112 -9.44 -20.64 -25.13
CA PHE A 112 -9.77 -19.61 -26.14
C PHE A 112 -8.52 -18.86 -26.64
N GLY A 113 -7.37 -19.03 -25.94
CA GLY A 113 -6.18 -18.23 -26.16
C GLY A 113 -6.33 -16.80 -25.61
N GLN A 114 -5.22 -16.14 -25.36
CA GLN A 114 -5.21 -14.72 -24.96
C GLN A 114 -4.68 -13.86 -26.08
N SER A 115 -5.50 -12.94 -26.54
CA SER A 115 -5.04 -11.90 -27.45
C SER A 115 -4.25 -10.82 -26.70
N TYR A 116 -3.11 -10.43 -27.24
CA TYR A 116 -2.24 -9.36 -26.71
C TYR A 116 -2.06 -8.25 -27.74
N LEU A 117 -3.06 -7.97 -28.56
CA LEU A 117 -3.05 -6.91 -29.59
C LEU A 117 -3.00 -5.52 -28.94
N ASN A 118 -1.95 -5.25 -28.16
CA ASN A 118 -1.73 -3.97 -27.52
C ASN A 118 -0.77 -3.10 -28.34
N ASP A 119 -1.21 -2.72 -29.55
CA ASP A 119 -0.67 -1.61 -30.33
C ASP A 119 -1.07 -0.26 -29.73
N LYS A 120 -2.15 -0.25 -28.94
CA LYS A 120 -2.73 0.92 -28.27
C LYS A 120 -2.76 0.72 -26.78
N TRP A 121 -2.36 1.72 -26.04
CA TRP A 121 -2.41 1.70 -24.55
C TRP A 121 -3.75 2.30 -24.08
N HIS A 122 -4.88 1.61 -24.36
CA HIS A 122 -6.24 2.12 -24.13
C HIS A 122 -6.73 2.03 -22.67
N ARG A 123 -6.04 1.23 -21.85
CA ARG A 123 -6.30 1.07 -20.42
C ARG A 123 -4.96 0.93 -19.68
N SER A 124 -4.92 1.39 -18.45
CA SER A 124 -3.74 1.18 -17.61
C SER A 124 -3.35 -0.29 -17.52
N HIS A 125 -2.08 -0.57 -17.36
CA HIS A 125 -1.46 -1.90 -17.40
C HIS A 125 -1.51 -2.63 -18.75
N GLY A 126 -1.75 -1.91 -19.85
CA GLY A 126 -1.69 -2.48 -21.19
C GLY A 126 -2.97 -3.24 -21.62
N GLY A 127 -4.13 -2.72 -21.26
CA GLY A 127 -5.43 -3.26 -21.70
C GLY A 127 -6.07 -4.22 -20.70
N ASN A 128 -7.05 -5.01 -21.18
CA ASN A 128 -7.90 -5.87 -20.34
C ASN A 128 -7.16 -7.07 -19.73
N SER A 129 -6.08 -7.54 -20.35
CA SER A 129 -5.24 -8.63 -19.80
C SER A 129 -4.30 -8.19 -18.67
N SER A 130 -4.04 -6.90 -18.50
CA SER A 130 -3.04 -6.32 -17.57
C SER A 130 -1.63 -6.90 -17.75
N ALA A 131 -1.29 -7.43 -18.93
CA ALA A 131 -0.03 -8.12 -19.19
C ALA A 131 1.18 -7.17 -19.29
N LYS A 132 0.96 -5.87 -19.48
CA LYS A 132 2.01 -4.87 -19.76
C LYS A 132 2.99 -5.34 -20.86
N TYR A 133 2.42 -5.97 -21.86
CA TYR A 133 3.09 -6.45 -23.07
C TYR A 133 2.64 -5.62 -24.26
N SER A 134 3.57 -5.33 -25.16
CA SER A 134 3.28 -4.68 -26.44
C SER A 134 3.81 -5.53 -27.60
N VAL A 135 3.02 -5.62 -28.66
CA VAL A 135 3.41 -6.30 -29.91
C VAL A 135 4.41 -5.51 -30.77
N LEU A 136 4.73 -4.28 -30.37
CA LEU A 136 5.68 -3.44 -31.07
C LEU A 136 7.10 -3.98 -30.93
N GLU A 137 7.85 -4.02 -32.04
CA GLU A 137 9.18 -4.62 -32.08
C GLU A 137 10.25 -3.74 -32.77
N GLN A 138 9.88 -2.54 -33.23
CA GLN A 138 10.84 -1.64 -33.87
C GLN A 138 12.01 -1.33 -32.93
N ILE A 139 11.70 -1.07 -31.65
CA ILE A 139 12.70 -0.98 -30.59
C ILE A 139 12.96 -2.39 -30.08
N ASN A 140 14.17 -2.89 -30.30
CA ASN A 140 14.55 -4.27 -30.02
C ASN A 140 15.97 -4.39 -29.45
N LYS A 141 16.38 -5.59 -29.07
CA LYS A 141 17.67 -5.82 -28.42
C LYS A 141 18.89 -5.42 -29.26
N LYS A 142 18.77 -5.31 -30.60
CA LYS A 142 19.88 -4.91 -31.48
C LYS A 142 20.08 -3.40 -31.54
N ASN A 143 18.98 -2.62 -31.41
CA ASN A 143 19.00 -1.17 -31.63
C ASN A 143 18.69 -0.33 -30.39
N ILE A 144 18.35 -0.93 -29.28
CA ILE A 144 17.99 -0.24 -28.03
C ILE A 144 19.02 0.80 -27.57
N LYS A 145 20.30 0.60 -27.91
CA LYS A 145 21.39 1.54 -27.59
C LYS A 145 21.25 2.88 -28.30
N ASN A 146 20.46 2.92 -29.37
CA ASN A 146 20.22 4.12 -30.19
C ASN A 146 18.99 4.91 -29.72
N LEU A 147 18.41 4.57 -28.58
CA LEU A 147 17.30 5.35 -28.00
C LEU A 147 17.78 6.76 -27.63
N GLU A 148 17.04 7.75 -28.10
CA GLU A 148 17.20 9.15 -27.72
C GLU A 148 15.91 9.73 -27.17
N VAL A 149 16.01 10.83 -26.44
CA VAL A 149 14.84 11.57 -25.95
C VAL A 149 14.16 12.27 -27.10
N ALA A 150 12.94 11.85 -27.43
CA ALA A 150 12.13 12.49 -28.47
C ALA A 150 11.60 13.85 -28.00
N TRP A 151 11.08 13.88 -26.79
CA TRP A 151 10.57 15.11 -26.14
C TRP A 151 10.45 14.94 -24.63
N LYS A 152 10.42 16.07 -23.92
CA LYS A 152 10.10 16.17 -22.50
C LYS A 152 8.95 17.15 -22.31
N TYR A 153 8.00 16.81 -21.42
CA TYR A 153 6.93 17.70 -20.99
C TYR A 153 6.97 17.87 -19.47
N LYS A 154 6.89 19.11 -19.02
CA LYS A 154 6.88 19.45 -17.60
C LYS A 154 5.53 20.05 -17.26
N SER A 155 4.68 19.33 -16.50
CA SER A 155 3.31 19.73 -16.26
C SER A 155 3.17 20.80 -15.19
N LEU A 156 4.16 20.92 -14.31
CA LEU A 156 4.14 21.83 -13.17
C LEU A 156 5.40 22.71 -13.19
N SER A 157 5.24 23.99 -12.82
CA SER A 157 6.38 24.89 -12.62
C SER A 157 7.14 24.51 -11.34
N ASN A 158 8.43 24.81 -11.26
CA ASN A 158 9.28 24.53 -10.09
C ASN A 158 8.83 25.29 -8.81
N ASN A 159 7.91 26.25 -8.93
CA ASN A 159 7.42 27.11 -7.86
C ASN A 159 6.07 26.67 -7.29
N ILE A 160 5.64 25.44 -7.54
CA ILE A 160 4.39 24.98 -6.93
C ILE A 160 4.62 24.79 -5.45
N ASN A 161 3.89 25.59 -4.70
CA ASN A 161 3.79 25.44 -3.27
C ASN A 161 3.16 24.05 -3.02
N ARG A 162 3.96 23.10 -2.51
CA ARG A 162 3.52 21.74 -2.19
C ARG A 162 2.27 21.72 -1.33
N TYR A 163 2.06 22.79 -0.56
CA TYR A 163 0.92 22.98 0.32
C TYR A 163 -0.38 23.36 -0.43
N GLU A 164 -0.30 23.99 -1.59
CA GLU A 164 -1.48 24.26 -2.43
C GLU A 164 -2.04 23.00 -3.07
N ILE A 165 -1.17 22.04 -3.40
CA ILE A 165 -1.57 20.74 -3.93
C ILE A 165 -2.11 19.84 -2.81
N ALA A 166 -1.51 19.91 -1.63
CA ALA A 166 -1.92 19.17 -0.44
C ALA A 166 -3.25 19.65 0.17
N GLY A 167 -3.71 20.84 -0.20
CA GLY A 167 -4.93 21.46 0.34
C GLY A 167 -6.25 20.80 -0.02
N THR A 168 -6.25 19.59 -0.57
CA THR A 168 -7.43 18.74 -0.62
C THR A 168 -7.52 17.89 0.65
N ALA A 169 -8.71 17.80 1.22
CA ALA A 169 -9.02 17.26 2.56
C ALA A 169 -8.39 15.91 2.97
N ASN A 170 -7.83 15.16 2.03
CA ASN A 170 -7.22 13.85 2.26
C ASN A 170 -5.68 13.84 2.17
N ASN A 171 -5.03 14.95 1.79
CA ASN A 171 -3.60 14.96 1.46
C ASN A 171 -2.72 15.79 2.41
N ILE A 172 -3.29 16.33 3.48
CA ILE A 172 -2.65 17.38 4.30
C ILE A 172 -1.44 16.91 5.09
N LEU A 173 -1.22 15.61 5.21
CA LEU A 173 -0.26 15.08 6.17
C LEU A 173 0.66 13.97 5.66
N SER A 174 0.73 13.70 4.38
CA SER A 174 1.79 12.81 3.89
C SER A 174 2.37 13.34 2.59
N GLU A 175 3.61 13.79 2.64
CA GLU A 175 4.44 14.07 1.46
C GLU A 175 4.52 12.88 0.49
N ASN A 176 4.23 11.68 0.99
CA ASN A 176 4.22 10.43 0.23
C ASN A 176 2.95 10.22 -0.62
N ASN A 177 1.95 11.10 -0.54
CA ASN A 177 0.64 10.88 -1.15
C ASN A 177 0.37 11.70 -2.42
N LEU A 178 1.32 12.47 -2.91
CA LEU A 178 1.19 13.32 -4.11
C LEU A 178 1.70 12.63 -5.39
N ASN A 179 1.57 11.32 -5.52
CA ASN A 179 2.04 10.60 -6.69
C ASN A 179 0.88 10.28 -7.64
N VAL A 180 1.06 10.56 -8.92
CA VAL A 180 0.28 9.94 -9.98
C VAL A 180 0.94 8.61 -10.33
N GLU A 181 0.23 7.54 -10.09
CA GLU A 181 0.68 6.16 -10.28
C GLU A 181 0.09 5.55 -11.58
N THR A 182 -0.46 6.42 -12.42
CA THR A 182 -1.11 6.06 -13.68
C THR A 182 -0.12 6.13 -14.82
N ASN A 183 0.07 5.03 -15.53
CA ASN A 183 0.74 5.10 -16.82
C ASN A 183 -0.15 5.85 -17.83
N PRO A 184 0.45 6.58 -18.78
CA PRO A 184 -0.29 7.30 -19.81
C PRO A 184 -1.15 6.37 -20.65
N ILE A 185 -2.32 6.84 -21.07
CA ILE A 185 -3.11 6.23 -22.13
C ILE A 185 -2.77 6.95 -23.43
N ILE A 186 -2.50 6.19 -24.47
CA ILE A 186 -2.09 6.72 -25.76
C ILE A 186 -3.02 6.17 -26.85
N ILE A 187 -3.66 7.07 -27.60
CA ILE A 187 -4.59 6.75 -28.68
C ILE A 187 -4.25 7.62 -29.89
N GLY A 188 -3.72 7.00 -30.93
CA GLY A 188 -3.19 7.72 -32.07
C GLY A 188 -2.09 8.70 -31.62
N ASN A 189 -2.24 9.96 -31.99
CA ASN A 189 -1.30 11.02 -31.57
C ASN A 189 -1.68 11.72 -30.26
N ARG A 190 -2.59 11.18 -29.46
CA ARG A 190 -3.01 11.77 -28.19
C ARG A 190 -2.59 10.92 -26.99
N MET A 191 -1.97 11.58 -26.05
CA MET A 191 -1.62 11.02 -24.75
C MET A 191 -2.46 11.67 -23.65
N PHE A 192 -3.04 10.87 -22.75
CA PHE A 192 -3.84 11.33 -21.63
C PHE A 192 -3.15 10.99 -20.31
N VAL A 193 -2.93 12.00 -19.49
CA VAL A 193 -2.20 11.87 -18.22
C VAL A 193 -2.89 12.69 -17.13
N PRO A 194 -3.28 12.10 -15.99
CA PRO A 194 -3.70 12.87 -14.84
C PRO A 194 -2.49 13.52 -14.15
N THR A 195 -2.74 14.56 -13.38
CA THR A 195 -1.71 15.26 -12.60
C THR A 195 -2.03 15.25 -11.11
N VAL A 196 -1.01 15.48 -10.27
CA VAL A 196 -1.16 15.52 -8.81
C VAL A 196 -2.03 16.68 -8.32
N ASP A 197 -2.17 17.75 -9.12
CA ASP A 197 -2.97 18.94 -8.84
C ASP A 197 -4.42 18.87 -9.40
N ASN A 198 -4.92 17.65 -9.60
CA ASN A 198 -6.27 17.33 -10.06
C ASN A 198 -6.62 17.80 -11.47
N HIS A 199 -5.62 17.93 -12.35
CA HIS A 199 -5.88 18.12 -13.76
C HIS A 199 -5.79 16.82 -14.54
N LEU A 200 -6.48 16.78 -15.66
CA LEU A 200 -6.27 15.82 -16.73
C LEU A 200 -5.71 16.57 -17.92
N LEU A 201 -4.66 16.03 -18.51
CA LEU A 201 -3.98 16.56 -19.68
C LEU A 201 -4.27 15.73 -20.90
N SER A 202 -4.45 16.37 -22.05
CA SER A 202 -4.25 15.76 -23.37
C SER A 202 -3.02 16.41 -24.00
N ILE A 203 -2.06 15.58 -24.37
CA ILE A 203 -0.76 15.98 -24.95
C ILE A 203 -0.64 15.34 -26.31
N ASN A 204 -0.07 16.04 -27.29
CA ASN A 204 0.33 15.43 -28.55
C ASN A 204 1.46 14.44 -28.27
N ALA A 205 1.21 13.16 -28.51
CA ALA A 205 2.12 12.08 -28.19
C ALA A 205 3.43 12.12 -29.01
N VAL A 206 3.42 12.77 -30.19
CA VAL A 206 4.59 12.86 -31.08
C VAL A 206 5.48 14.04 -30.72
N THR A 207 4.89 15.18 -30.37
CA THR A 207 5.62 16.44 -30.15
C THR A 207 5.77 16.86 -28.69
N GLY A 208 4.97 16.26 -27.79
CA GLY A 208 4.92 16.65 -26.40
C GLY A 208 4.14 17.95 -26.12
N THR A 209 3.47 18.53 -27.13
CA THR A 209 2.72 19.79 -26.96
C THR A 209 1.38 19.57 -26.29
N LEU A 210 0.97 20.49 -25.40
CA LEU A 210 -0.32 20.45 -24.73
C LEU A 210 -1.44 20.72 -25.72
N ILE A 211 -2.48 19.85 -25.75
CA ILE A 211 -3.69 20.04 -26.56
C ILE A 211 -4.76 20.68 -25.71
N TRP A 212 -5.06 20.07 -24.56
CA TRP A 212 -5.96 20.65 -23.57
C TRP A 212 -5.59 20.23 -22.14
N LYS A 213 -5.97 21.06 -21.17
CA LYS A 213 -5.82 20.84 -19.75
C LYS A 213 -7.13 21.20 -19.06
N ILE A 214 -7.68 20.29 -18.26
CA ILE A 214 -8.90 20.51 -17.49
C ILE A 214 -8.65 20.21 -16.01
N LYS A 215 -9.30 20.98 -15.13
CA LYS A 215 -9.31 20.72 -13.70
C LYS A 215 -10.55 19.93 -13.35
N LEU A 216 -10.39 18.80 -12.65
CA LEU A 216 -11.49 17.98 -12.19
C LEU A 216 -11.99 18.47 -10.83
N PRO A 217 -13.32 18.39 -10.56
CA PRO A 217 -13.90 18.86 -9.29
C PRO A 217 -13.39 18.06 -8.07
N TYR A 218 -13.13 16.78 -8.24
CA TYR A 218 -12.65 15.88 -7.18
C TYR A 218 -11.26 15.34 -7.50
N MET A 219 -10.55 14.94 -6.45
CA MET A 219 -9.21 14.37 -6.55
C MET A 219 -9.20 13.17 -7.51
N VAL A 220 -8.37 13.24 -8.54
CA VAL A 220 -8.17 12.14 -9.49
C VAL A 220 -7.55 10.95 -8.76
N ALA A 221 -8.05 9.76 -9.02
CA ALA A 221 -7.47 8.55 -8.48
C ALA A 221 -6.10 8.28 -9.09
N ARG A 222 -5.26 7.59 -8.33
CA ARG A 222 -3.83 7.47 -8.65
C ARG A 222 -3.52 6.44 -9.71
N ARG A 223 -4.37 5.37 -9.86
CA ARG A 223 -3.97 4.12 -10.50
C ARG A 223 -4.78 3.77 -11.71
N GLY A 224 -4.83 4.67 -12.68
CA GLY A 224 -5.28 4.32 -14.00
C GLY A 224 -6.55 5.01 -14.45
N LEU A 225 -6.68 5.04 -15.75
CA LEU A 225 -7.87 5.48 -16.48
C LEU A 225 -8.07 4.58 -17.69
N THR A 226 -9.23 4.68 -18.32
CA THR A 226 -9.63 3.85 -19.44
C THR A 226 -10.22 4.71 -20.54
N TRP A 227 -9.86 4.41 -21.77
CA TRP A 227 -10.46 4.99 -22.95
C TRP A 227 -11.47 4.03 -23.55
N GLU A 228 -12.60 4.59 -23.96
CA GLU A 228 -13.61 3.89 -24.75
C GLU A 228 -13.55 4.39 -26.19
N GLU A 229 -13.34 3.47 -27.11
CA GLU A 229 -13.25 3.76 -28.52
C GLU A 229 -14.62 4.03 -29.12
N ASN A 230 -14.70 5.08 -29.95
CA ASN A 230 -15.79 5.30 -30.88
C ASN A 230 -15.19 5.51 -32.28
N LYS A 231 -15.85 5.01 -33.31
CA LYS A 231 -15.42 5.23 -34.73
C LYS A 231 -15.26 6.71 -35.05
N ASP A 232 -16.16 7.53 -34.52
CA ASP A 232 -16.02 8.98 -34.49
C ASP A 232 -15.29 9.39 -33.20
N PHE A 233 -14.03 9.80 -33.34
CA PHE A 233 -13.21 10.20 -32.19
C PHE A 233 -13.85 11.31 -31.37
N SER A 234 -14.69 12.19 -31.97
CA SER A 234 -15.39 13.23 -31.24
C SER A 234 -16.38 12.70 -30.18
N LYS A 235 -16.76 11.42 -30.31
CA LYS A 235 -17.66 10.71 -29.39
C LYS A 235 -16.92 9.76 -28.45
N SER A 236 -15.60 9.61 -28.59
CA SER A 236 -14.78 8.78 -27.70
C SER A 236 -14.73 9.37 -26.30
N ARG A 237 -14.73 8.47 -25.29
CA ARG A 237 -14.79 8.85 -23.88
C ARG A 237 -13.58 8.37 -23.10
N LEU A 238 -13.22 9.16 -22.08
CA LEU A 238 -12.29 8.76 -21.03
C LEU A 238 -13.06 8.52 -19.75
N PHE A 239 -12.80 7.41 -19.09
CA PHE A 239 -13.31 7.12 -17.76
C PHE A 239 -12.18 7.31 -16.74
N VAL A 240 -12.35 8.33 -15.89
CA VAL A 240 -11.31 8.82 -14.98
C VAL A 240 -11.77 8.63 -13.54
N PRO A 241 -11.19 7.66 -12.80
CA PRO A 241 -11.49 7.44 -11.41
C PRO A 241 -11.14 8.65 -10.54
N SER A 242 -11.93 8.86 -9.49
CA SER A 242 -11.78 9.96 -8.56
C SER A 242 -12.14 9.57 -7.12
N SER A 243 -11.95 10.50 -6.19
CA SER A 243 -12.36 10.33 -4.79
C SER A 243 -13.88 10.22 -4.59
N LYS A 244 -14.68 10.48 -5.63
CA LYS A 244 -16.16 10.45 -5.60
C LYS A 244 -16.77 9.63 -6.74
N GLY A 245 -16.09 8.59 -7.22
CA GLY A 245 -16.56 7.74 -8.33
C GLY A 245 -15.70 7.92 -9.58
N VAL A 246 -16.29 7.75 -10.76
CA VAL A 246 -15.59 7.77 -12.05
C VAL A 246 -16.25 8.79 -12.97
N TYR A 247 -15.46 9.73 -13.49
CA TYR A 247 -15.90 10.71 -14.48
C TYR A 247 -15.93 10.13 -15.88
N ALA A 248 -16.95 10.50 -16.67
CA ALA A 248 -16.97 10.34 -18.11
C ALA A 248 -16.61 11.66 -18.79
N ILE A 249 -15.55 11.68 -19.57
CA ILE A 249 -14.96 12.87 -20.18
C ILE A 249 -14.86 12.64 -21.70
N ASN A 250 -15.27 13.63 -22.49
CA ASN A 250 -15.06 13.60 -23.92
C ASN A 250 -13.56 13.67 -24.24
N ALA A 251 -13.01 12.68 -24.93
CA ALA A 251 -11.58 12.57 -25.19
C ALA A 251 -11.04 13.68 -26.11
N GLN A 252 -11.87 14.20 -27.02
CA GLN A 252 -11.46 15.24 -27.95
C GLN A 252 -11.34 16.59 -27.28
N SER A 253 -12.38 16.97 -26.49
CA SER A 253 -12.53 18.33 -25.95
C SER A 253 -12.15 18.48 -24.47
N GLY A 254 -12.00 17.37 -23.73
CA GLY A 254 -11.79 17.38 -22.28
C GLY A 254 -13.05 17.70 -21.46
N LYS A 255 -14.21 17.90 -22.09
CA LYS A 255 -15.45 18.28 -21.37
C LYS A 255 -16.05 17.08 -20.63
N ILE A 256 -16.51 17.32 -19.38
CA ILE A 256 -17.29 16.34 -18.62
C ILE A 256 -18.64 16.16 -19.31
N LEU A 257 -19.05 14.91 -19.55
CA LEU A 257 -20.29 14.53 -20.22
C LEU A 257 -21.46 14.55 -19.21
N LYS A 258 -22.03 15.74 -18.99
CA LYS A 258 -23.04 15.97 -17.93
C LYS A 258 -24.31 15.13 -18.05
N ASP A 259 -24.65 14.67 -19.25
CA ASP A 259 -25.84 13.85 -19.53
C ASP A 259 -25.63 12.36 -19.22
N PHE A 260 -24.39 11.97 -18.86
CA PHE A 260 -24.05 10.61 -18.48
C PHE A 260 -24.09 10.46 -16.96
N GLY A 261 -24.78 9.42 -16.46
CA GLY A 261 -24.87 9.11 -15.04
C GLY A 261 -25.40 10.26 -14.21
N ASN A 262 -24.74 10.55 -13.10
CA ASN A 262 -25.09 11.72 -12.29
C ASN A 262 -24.15 12.89 -12.64
N LYS A 263 -24.57 13.78 -13.54
CA LYS A 263 -23.82 14.96 -14.01
C LYS A 263 -22.40 14.63 -14.51
N GLY A 264 -22.27 13.54 -15.27
CA GLY A 264 -21.01 13.08 -15.85
C GLY A 264 -20.23 12.10 -14.98
N GLN A 265 -20.87 11.51 -13.98
CA GLN A 265 -20.21 10.65 -13.00
C GLN A 265 -21.02 9.42 -12.66
N ILE A 266 -20.33 8.30 -12.44
CA ILE A 266 -20.88 7.04 -11.90
C ILE A 266 -20.18 6.68 -10.60
N GLY A 267 -20.89 5.96 -9.72
CA GLY A 267 -20.43 5.72 -8.35
C GLY A 267 -20.45 7.00 -7.50
N ASN A 268 -20.26 6.85 -6.21
CA ASN A 268 -20.26 7.97 -5.26
C ASN A 268 -19.13 7.88 -4.21
N GLN A 269 -18.17 6.97 -4.41
CA GLN A 269 -17.07 6.71 -3.50
C GLN A 269 -15.75 6.62 -4.26
N LEU A 270 -14.64 6.69 -3.54
CA LEU A 270 -13.32 6.55 -4.12
C LEU A 270 -13.19 5.24 -4.90
N SER A 271 -12.89 5.38 -6.19
CA SER A 271 -12.42 4.31 -7.07
C SER A 271 -10.93 4.53 -7.34
N LEU A 272 -10.10 3.54 -7.06
CA LEU A 272 -8.63 3.69 -7.07
C LEU A 272 -7.97 3.25 -8.38
N ILE A 273 -8.63 2.38 -9.13
CA ILE A 273 -8.03 1.67 -10.28
C ILE A 273 -8.80 1.93 -11.56
N ALA A 274 -8.15 1.65 -12.70
CA ALA A 274 -8.75 1.81 -14.02
C ALA A 274 -10.04 0.98 -14.17
N PRO A 275 -11.16 1.57 -14.59
CA PRO A 275 -12.38 0.83 -14.89
C PRO A 275 -12.15 -0.19 -16.01
N ILE A 276 -13.00 -1.22 -16.06
CA ILE A 276 -13.17 -2.06 -17.25
C ILE A 276 -14.36 -1.48 -18.02
N VAL A 277 -14.20 -1.27 -19.33
CA VAL A 277 -15.24 -0.76 -20.19
C VAL A 277 -15.53 -1.80 -21.27
N THR A 278 -16.78 -2.21 -21.37
CA THR A 278 -17.29 -3.12 -22.40
C THR A 278 -18.34 -2.40 -23.25
N LYS A 279 -18.87 -3.05 -24.26
CA LYS A 279 -19.97 -2.48 -25.07
C LYS A 279 -21.22 -2.18 -24.24
N GLU A 280 -21.46 -2.93 -23.18
CA GLU A 280 -22.72 -2.91 -22.41
C GLU A 280 -22.53 -2.34 -21.01
N SER A 281 -21.36 -2.49 -20.41
CA SER A 281 -21.14 -2.13 -19.02
C SER A 281 -19.78 -1.50 -18.71
N ILE A 282 -19.77 -0.66 -17.68
CA ILE A 282 -18.56 -0.08 -17.07
C ILE A 282 -18.44 -0.66 -15.67
N ILE A 283 -17.32 -1.33 -15.40
CA ILE A 283 -17.07 -1.97 -14.12
C ILE A 283 -16.09 -1.11 -13.32
N ILE A 284 -16.48 -0.76 -12.11
CA ILE A 284 -15.66 0.03 -11.20
C ILE A 284 -15.42 -0.71 -9.88
N ALA A 285 -14.26 -0.48 -9.29
CA ALA A 285 -13.88 -1.01 -8.00
C ALA A 285 -13.84 0.10 -6.95
N LEU A 286 -14.50 -0.09 -5.82
CA LEU A 286 -14.71 0.92 -4.80
C LEU A 286 -13.91 0.63 -3.53
N ILE A 287 -13.51 1.68 -2.81
CA ILE A 287 -12.81 1.56 -1.53
C ILE A 287 -13.70 0.99 -0.41
N LYS A 288 -15.01 1.28 -0.43
CA LYS A 288 -15.98 0.48 0.33
C LYS A 288 -16.13 -0.82 -0.44
N PRO A 289 -15.54 -1.92 0.02
CA PRO A 289 -15.12 -3.02 -0.84
C PRO A 289 -16.30 -3.62 -1.61
N ALA A 290 -16.49 -3.09 -2.80
CA ALA A 290 -17.50 -3.52 -3.74
C ALA A 290 -16.99 -3.38 -5.19
N ILE A 291 -17.55 -4.22 -6.05
CA ILE A 291 -17.46 -4.10 -7.51
C ILE A 291 -18.86 -3.73 -8.01
N GLU A 292 -18.93 -2.70 -8.83
CA GLU A 292 -20.19 -2.22 -9.39
C GLU A 292 -20.12 -2.17 -10.91
N ALA A 293 -21.21 -2.53 -11.57
CA ALA A 293 -21.39 -2.40 -13.01
C ALA A 293 -22.44 -1.32 -13.32
N TYR A 294 -22.15 -0.53 -14.32
CA TYR A 294 -23.01 0.56 -14.81
C TYR A 294 -23.23 0.39 -16.31
N ASP A 295 -24.41 0.69 -16.78
CA ASP A 295 -24.73 0.71 -18.20
C ASP A 295 -23.84 1.72 -18.95
N THR A 296 -23.20 1.28 -20.02
CA THR A 296 -22.21 2.09 -20.76
C THR A 296 -22.83 3.31 -21.44
N LYS A 297 -24.10 3.28 -21.81
CA LYS A 297 -24.78 4.37 -22.52
C LYS A 297 -25.30 5.41 -21.53
N THR A 298 -25.96 4.97 -20.46
CA THR A 298 -26.70 5.85 -19.54
C THR A 298 -26.00 6.12 -18.22
N GLY A 299 -25.06 5.27 -17.82
CA GLY A 299 -24.42 5.33 -16.49
C GLY A 299 -25.35 4.87 -15.35
N LYS A 300 -26.45 4.16 -15.63
CA LYS A 300 -27.31 3.57 -14.60
C LYS A 300 -26.65 2.35 -13.99
N LEU A 301 -26.79 2.18 -12.68
CA LEU A 301 -26.29 1.00 -11.95
C LEU A 301 -27.04 -0.26 -12.44
N LEU A 302 -26.29 -1.27 -12.85
CA LEU A 302 -26.79 -2.59 -13.25
C LEU A 302 -26.76 -3.57 -12.07
N TRP A 303 -25.62 -3.68 -11.40
CA TRP A 303 -25.45 -4.52 -10.22
C TRP A 303 -24.32 -4.00 -9.31
N SER A 304 -24.36 -4.41 -8.03
CA SER A 304 -23.33 -4.11 -7.04
C SER A 304 -23.04 -5.37 -6.22
N THR A 305 -21.76 -5.76 -6.16
CA THR A 305 -21.28 -6.93 -5.42
C THR A 305 -20.39 -6.51 -4.27
N SER A 306 -20.87 -6.70 -3.04
CA SER A 306 -20.08 -6.47 -1.84
C SER A 306 -19.07 -7.59 -1.63
N LEU A 307 -17.81 -7.21 -1.40
CA LEU A 307 -16.71 -8.12 -1.07
C LEU A 307 -16.56 -8.37 0.44
N ILE A 308 -17.44 -7.77 1.24
CA ILE A 308 -17.54 -8.03 2.67
C ILE A 308 -18.80 -8.80 2.95
N LYS A 309 -18.67 -9.98 3.58
CA LYS A 309 -19.82 -10.67 4.17
C LYS A 309 -20.10 -10.10 5.55
N LYS A 310 -21.23 -9.44 5.72
CA LYS A 310 -21.73 -9.09 7.06
C LYS A 310 -22.00 -10.36 7.85
N VAL A 311 -21.37 -10.50 9.00
CA VAL A 311 -21.76 -11.53 9.97
C VAL A 311 -23.11 -11.12 10.54
N LYS A 312 -24.16 -11.90 10.28
CA LYS A 312 -25.51 -11.62 10.79
C LYS A 312 -25.47 -11.60 12.34
N ASN A 313 -26.02 -10.52 12.91
CA ASN A 313 -26.40 -10.39 14.33
C ASN A 313 -25.30 -10.24 15.39
N ASP A 314 -24.04 -10.05 15.05
CA ASP A 314 -23.04 -9.73 16.07
C ASP A 314 -22.58 -8.27 15.96
N LYS A 315 -23.07 -7.43 16.88
CA LYS A 315 -22.70 -6.01 17.00
C LYS A 315 -21.20 -5.82 17.33
N ASN A 316 -20.53 -6.87 17.79
CA ASN A 316 -19.13 -6.86 18.17
C ASN A 316 -18.19 -7.22 17.01
N VAL A 317 -18.73 -7.75 15.91
CA VAL A 317 -17.95 -8.08 14.72
C VAL A 317 -17.90 -6.87 13.78
N PHE A 318 -16.70 -6.39 13.53
CA PHE A 318 -16.44 -5.28 12.63
C PHE A 318 -15.45 -5.74 11.55
N LEU A 319 -15.99 -6.23 10.46
CA LEU A 319 -15.20 -6.63 9.29
C LEU A 319 -15.27 -5.55 8.22
N THR A 320 -14.11 -5.00 7.87
CA THR A 320 -13.90 -4.13 6.72
C THR A 320 -12.65 -4.60 5.97
N GLY A 321 -12.22 -3.89 4.94
CA GLY A 321 -11.06 -4.29 4.15
C GLY A 321 -11.48 -5.05 2.90
N ALA A 322 -10.71 -6.00 2.43
CA ALA A 322 -10.89 -6.68 1.14
C ALA A 322 -11.04 -5.69 -0.04
N VAL A 323 -10.37 -4.53 0.06
CA VAL A 323 -10.46 -3.47 -0.95
C VAL A 323 -9.82 -3.94 -2.25
N PRO A 324 -10.51 -3.85 -3.40
CA PRO A 324 -9.98 -4.30 -4.69
C PRO A 324 -9.03 -3.26 -5.33
N TRP A 325 -8.03 -2.82 -4.58
CA TRP A 325 -7.11 -1.74 -4.97
C TRP A 325 -5.92 -2.21 -5.81
N GLY A 326 -5.67 -3.52 -5.84
CA GLY A 326 -4.57 -4.11 -6.60
C GLY A 326 -4.80 -4.10 -8.11
N GLY A 327 -6.05 -4.18 -8.55
CA GLY A 327 -6.41 -4.13 -9.96
C GLY A 327 -7.44 -5.18 -10.38
N MET A 328 -7.88 -5.02 -11.63
CA MET A 328 -8.84 -5.93 -12.30
C MET A 328 -8.38 -6.24 -13.70
N SER A 329 -8.75 -7.43 -14.20
CA SER A 329 -8.61 -7.82 -15.61
C SER A 329 -9.91 -8.41 -16.14
N PHE A 330 -10.10 -8.40 -17.44
CA PHE A 330 -11.34 -8.83 -18.06
C PHE A 330 -11.08 -9.83 -19.20
N ASP A 331 -11.74 -10.97 -19.11
CA ASP A 331 -11.77 -11.99 -20.15
C ASP A 331 -13.05 -11.82 -20.96
N GLU A 332 -12.89 -11.40 -22.21
CA GLU A 332 -14.03 -11.10 -23.10
C GLU A 332 -14.77 -12.36 -23.54
N GLU A 333 -14.06 -13.46 -23.76
CA GLU A 333 -14.64 -14.74 -24.18
C GLU A 333 -15.46 -15.38 -23.07
N ARG A 334 -14.90 -15.37 -21.83
CA ARG A 334 -15.59 -15.95 -20.68
C ARG A 334 -16.58 -15.00 -20.03
N LYS A 335 -16.62 -13.74 -20.42
CA LYS A 335 -17.39 -12.68 -19.74
C LYS A 335 -17.12 -12.63 -18.24
N LYS A 336 -15.84 -12.73 -17.85
CA LYS A 336 -15.41 -12.77 -16.45
C LYS A 336 -14.45 -11.65 -16.11
N ILE A 337 -14.68 -11.06 -14.94
CA ILE A 337 -13.83 -10.07 -14.31
C ILE A 337 -12.98 -10.79 -13.27
N TYR A 338 -11.65 -10.68 -13.38
CA TYR A 338 -10.74 -11.17 -12.37
C TYR A 338 -10.28 -9.99 -11.53
N VAL A 339 -10.41 -10.11 -10.21
CA VAL A 339 -10.10 -9.04 -9.28
C VAL A 339 -9.27 -9.55 -8.10
N VAL A 340 -8.27 -8.79 -7.69
CA VAL A 340 -7.49 -9.06 -6.48
C VAL A 340 -7.92 -8.15 -5.35
N THR A 341 -7.86 -8.66 -4.13
CA THR A 341 -8.28 -7.93 -2.94
C THR A 341 -7.15 -7.78 -1.93
N GLY A 342 -7.21 -6.69 -1.19
CA GLY A 342 -6.35 -6.43 -0.06
C GLY A 342 -6.76 -7.20 1.20
N ASN A 343 -6.04 -6.94 2.27
CA ASN A 343 -6.24 -7.54 3.57
C ASN A 343 -7.58 -7.16 4.20
N ALA A 344 -8.03 -7.97 5.16
CA ALA A 344 -9.14 -7.62 6.02
C ALA A 344 -8.72 -6.54 7.02
N ARG A 345 -9.67 -5.71 7.42
CA ARG A 345 -9.47 -4.67 8.45
C ARG A 345 -10.37 -4.94 9.64
N PRO A 346 -9.87 -4.69 10.80
CA PRO A 346 -8.58 -4.09 11.24
C PRO A 346 -7.36 -4.93 10.86
N GLU A 347 -6.24 -4.30 10.55
CA GLU A 347 -5.12 -4.96 9.86
C GLU A 347 -4.33 -5.92 10.76
N VAL A 348 -3.68 -5.40 11.80
CA VAL A 348 -2.67 -6.12 12.61
C VAL A 348 -3.27 -6.97 13.72
N VAL A 349 -4.49 -6.65 14.16
CA VAL A 349 -5.24 -7.38 15.20
C VAL A 349 -6.62 -7.74 14.68
N GLY A 350 -6.95 -9.03 14.68
CA GLY A 350 -8.13 -9.58 14.04
C GLY A 350 -9.27 -10.01 14.97
N ILE A 351 -9.18 -9.72 16.29
CA ILE A 351 -10.14 -10.18 17.29
C ILE A 351 -11.60 -9.85 16.93
N LYS A 352 -11.86 -8.67 16.33
CA LYS A 352 -13.20 -8.26 15.88
C LYS A 352 -13.59 -8.70 14.48
N ARG A 353 -12.75 -9.50 13.82
CA ARG A 353 -13.02 -10.09 12.53
C ARG A 353 -12.71 -11.58 12.49
N PRO A 354 -13.33 -12.38 13.35
CA PRO A 354 -13.01 -13.80 13.49
C PRO A 354 -13.18 -14.57 12.17
N GLY A 355 -12.49 -15.70 12.07
CA GLY A 355 -12.51 -16.58 10.90
C GLY A 355 -11.55 -16.15 9.79
N ASP A 356 -11.62 -16.81 8.65
CA ASP A 356 -10.66 -16.66 7.53
C ASP A 356 -10.78 -15.32 6.79
N ASN A 357 -11.84 -14.55 7.03
CA ASN A 357 -12.16 -13.29 6.37
C ASN A 357 -12.30 -13.45 4.84
N LYS A 358 -13.23 -14.30 4.46
CA LYS A 358 -13.49 -14.67 3.05
C LYS A 358 -13.51 -13.45 2.14
N TYR A 359 -12.88 -13.57 0.97
CA TYR A 359 -12.65 -12.58 -0.07
C TYR A 359 -11.59 -11.50 0.27
N SER A 360 -10.99 -11.46 1.46
CA SER A 360 -9.75 -10.72 1.67
C SER A 360 -8.54 -11.53 1.19
N ASN A 361 -7.46 -10.86 0.81
CA ASN A 361 -6.21 -11.49 0.33
C ASN A 361 -6.48 -12.57 -0.73
N SER A 362 -7.38 -12.27 -1.67
CA SER A 362 -7.95 -13.25 -2.59
C SER A 362 -7.87 -12.79 -4.04
N LEU A 363 -7.77 -13.77 -4.94
CA LEU A 363 -8.07 -13.61 -6.35
C LEU A 363 -9.48 -14.18 -6.59
N LEU A 364 -10.35 -13.39 -7.22
CA LEU A 364 -11.75 -13.73 -7.47
C LEU A 364 -12.05 -13.67 -8.97
N ALA A 365 -12.95 -14.54 -9.44
CA ALA A 365 -13.62 -14.39 -10.71
C ALA A 365 -15.09 -14.01 -10.48
N ILE A 366 -15.54 -12.97 -11.18
CA ILE A 366 -16.88 -12.41 -11.09
C ILE A 366 -17.51 -12.46 -12.48
N ASP A 367 -18.72 -12.98 -12.55
CA ASP A 367 -19.50 -13.00 -13.79
C ASP A 367 -19.92 -11.57 -14.17
N LEU A 368 -19.65 -11.18 -15.41
CA LEU A 368 -19.90 -9.81 -15.91
C LEU A 368 -21.37 -9.41 -15.85
N ASN A 369 -22.27 -10.34 -16.16
CA ASN A 369 -23.70 -10.04 -16.33
C ASN A 369 -24.41 -9.96 -14.98
N SER A 370 -24.10 -10.89 -14.08
CA SER A 370 -24.81 -11.02 -12.81
C SER A 370 -24.08 -10.41 -11.61
N GLY A 371 -22.78 -10.12 -11.73
CA GLY A 371 -21.95 -9.70 -10.62
C GLY A 371 -21.66 -10.80 -9.58
N LYS A 372 -22.08 -12.04 -9.81
CA LYS A 372 -21.84 -13.15 -8.89
C LYS A 372 -20.38 -13.56 -8.90
N VAL A 373 -19.84 -13.89 -7.70
CA VAL A 373 -18.52 -14.49 -7.57
C VAL A 373 -18.63 -15.97 -7.92
N ASP A 374 -18.01 -16.37 -9.03
CA ASP A 374 -17.98 -17.76 -9.48
C ASP A 374 -17.05 -18.60 -8.63
N TRP A 375 -15.84 -18.09 -8.43
CA TRP A 375 -14.85 -18.72 -7.55
C TRP A 375 -13.95 -17.69 -6.88
N SER A 376 -13.27 -18.12 -5.82
CA SER A 376 -12.27 -17.32 -5.12
C SER A 376 -11.14 -18.22 -4.61
N PHE A 377 -9.91 -17.77 -4.76
CA PHE A 377 -8.72 -18.38 -4.17
C PHE A 377 -8.12 -17.40 -3.15
N GLN A 378 -8.15 -17.75 -1.87
CA GLN A 378 -7.58 -16.96 -0.80
C GLN A 378 -6.14 -17.42 -0.53
N GLU A 379 -5.18 -16.51 -0.63
CA GLU A 379 -3.77 -16.79 -0.37
C GLU A 379 -3.49 -16.80 1.14
N VAL A 380 -3.79 -15.69 1.81
CA VAL A 380 -3.56 -15.52 3.25
C VAL A 380 -4.90 -15.44 3.97
N ALA A 381 -5.17 -16.41 4.84
CA ALA A 381 -6.35 -16.41 5.68
C ALA A 381 -6.09 -15.65 6.99
N HIS A 382 -7.07 -14.88 7.46
CA HIS A 382 -6.97 -14.10 8.70
C HIS A 382 -5.68 -13.29 8.79
N ASP A 383 -5.44 -12.46 7.78
CA ASP A 383 -4.19 -11.70 7.64
C ASP A 383 -3.97 -10.73 8.80
N LEU A 384 -2.82 -10.85 9.47
CA LEU A 384 -2.34 -10.00 10.56
C LEU A 384 -1.04 -9.24 10.18
N TRP A 385 -0.62 -9.31 8.91
CA TRP A 385 0.70 -8.86 8.44
C TRP A 385 0.65 -7.80 7.35
N ASP A 386 -0.56 -7.42 6.88
CA ASP A 386 -0.76 -6.52 5.73
C ASP A 386 -0.24 -7.15 4.41
N PHE A 387 -0.54 -8.41 4.20
CA PHE A 387 -0.11 -9.18 3.03
C PHE A 387 -1.12 -9.16 1.88
N ASP A 388 -1.57 -7.97 1.50
CA ASP A 388 -2.46 -7.79 0.35
C ASP A 388 -1.98 -8.51 -0.92
N ILE A 389 -2.91 -8.96 -1.76
CA ILE A 389 -2.61 -9.17 -3.17
C ILE A 389 -2.70 -7.81 -3.86
N ALA A 390 -1.55 -7.16 -4.00
CA ALA A 390 -1.47 -5.76 -4.41
C ALA A 390 -1.38 -5.54 -5.92
N SER A 391 -1.05 -6.60 -6.68
CA SER A 391 -0.75 -6.52 -8.11
C SER A 391 -1.97 -6.85 -8.97
N PRO A 392 -2.21 -6.14 -10.09
CA PRO A 392 -3.31 -6.48 -10.99
C PRO A 392 -3.15 -7.91 -11.54
N PRO A 393 -4.23 -8.70 -11.63
CA PRO A 393 -4.17 -10.03 -12.19
C PRO A 393 -3.84 -9.98 -13.69
N ILE A 394 -2.96 -10.84 -14.14
CA ILE A 394 -2.57 -10.95 -15.55
C ILE A 394 -3.31 -12.13 -16.18
N LEU A 395 -3.95 -11.91 -17.34
CA LEU A 395 -4.51 -12.99 -18.13
C LEU A 395 -3.46 -13.48 -19.12
N ALA A 396 -3.20 -14.79 -19.08
CA ALA A 396 -2.22 -15.44 -19.93
C ALA A 396 -2.73 -16.76 -20.47
N THR A 397 -2.17 -17.24 -21.56
CA THR A 397 -2.28 -18.61 -22.05
C THR A 397 -0.90 -19.22 -22.01
N ILE A 398 -0.78 -20.38 -21.37
CA ILE A 398 0.47 -21.14 -21.29
C ILE A 398 0.30 -22.50 -21.93
N GLU A 399 1.37 -23.16 -22.34
CA GLU A 399 1.38 -24.52 -22.80
C GLU A 399 1.89 -25.46 -21.70
N LYS A 400 1.13 -26.51 -21.39
CA LYS A 400 1.55 -27.50 -20.41
C LYS A 400 1.11 -28.89 -20.87
N ASN A 401 2.07 -29.81 -20.98
CA ASN A 401 1.82 -31.18 -21.50
C ASN A 401 1.11 -31.14 -22.88
N SER A 402 1.61 -30.31 -23.79
CA SER A 402 1.07 -30.10 -25.14
C SER A 402 -0.38 -29.62 -25.19
N LYS A 403 -0.89 -29.05 -24.11
CA LYS A 403 -2.21 -28.43 -24.05
C LYS A 403 -2.08 -26.94 -23.69
N LYS A 404 -2.81 -26.11 -24.41
CA LYS A 404 -2.97 -24.69 -24.05
C LYS A 404 -3.96 -24.57 -22.89
N ILE A 405 -3.55 -23.83 -21.87
CA ILE A 405 -4.37 -23.56 -20.68
C ILE A 405 -4.45 -22.05 -20.48
N ASP A 406 -5.66 -21.55 -20.38
CA ASP A 406 -5.89 -20.15 -20.04
C ASP A 406 -5.79 -19.97 -18.53
N VAL A 407 -4.87 -19.13 -18.12
CA VAL A 407 -4.52 -18.91 -16.71
C VAL A 407 -4.69 -17.45 -16.31
N VAL A 408 -4.99 -17.24 -15.04
CA VAL A 408 -4.89 -15.94 -14.38
C VAL A 408 -3.73 -15.97 -13.39
N VAL A 409 -2.90 -14.92 -13.43
CA VAL A 409 -1.65 -14.85 -12.67
C VAL A 409 -1.68 -13.63 -11.76
N ALA A 410 -1.36 -13.78 -10.48
CA ALA A 410 -1.16 -12.65 -9.57
C ALA A 410 0.14 -12.82 -8.78
N VAL A 411 0.98 -11.80 -8.76
CA VAL A 411 2.18 -11.74 -7.93
C VAL A 411 1.88 -11.05 -6.61
N THR A 412 2.44 -11.51 -5.50
CA THR A 412 1.97 -11.12 -4.18
C THR A 412 3.05 -10.47 -3.32
N LYS A 413 2.64 -9.78 -2.25
CA LYS A 413 3.56 -9.15 -1.30
C LYS A 413 4.50 -10.16 -0.61
N ILE A 414 4.06 -11.38 -0.43
CA ILE A 414 4.85 -12.42 0.27
C ILE A 414 5.82 -13.18 -0.64
N GLY A 415 5.78 -12.91 -1.94
CA GLY A 415 6.74 -13.48 -2.88
C GLY A 415 6.21 -14.65 -3.70
N ASN A 416 4.91 -14.95 -3.63
CA ASN A 416 4.30 -15.99 -4.44
C ASN A 416 3.85 -15.46 -5.82
N THR A 417 3.84 -16.39 -6.78
CA THR A 417 3.14 -16.23 -8.05
C THR A 417 1.92 -17.15 -8.04
N LEU A 418 0.73 -16.59 -7.79
CA LEU A 418 -0.51 -17.34 -7.91
C LEU A 418 -0.74 -17.62 -9.38
N LEU A 419 -0.83 -18.89 -9.76
CA LEU A 419 -1.06 -19.32 -11.13
C LEU A 419 -2.25 -20.27 -11.14
N LEU A 420 -3.43 -19.77 -11.54
CA LEU A 420 -4.71 -20.46 -11.45
C LEU A 420 -5.35 -20.59 -12.84
N ASP A 421 -6.07 -21.68 -13.07
CA ASP A 421 -6.94 -21.77 -14.25
C ASP A 421 -8.08 -20.73 -14.16
N ARG A 422 -8.52 -20.22 -15.31
CA ARG A 422 -9.54 -19.16 -15.37
C ARG A 422 -10.95 -19.65 -15.08
N ASP A 423 -11.24 -20.90 -15.34
CA ASP A 423 -12.60 -21.43 -15.27
C ASP A 423 -13.02 -21.78 -13.85
N TYR A 424 -12.12 -22.38 -13.06
CA TYR A 424 -12.43 -22.90 -11.74
C TYR A 424 -11.59 -22.29 -10.61
N GLY A 425 -10.57 -21.50 -10.93
CA GLY A 425 -9.65 -20.95 -9.93
C GLY A 425 -8.78 -22.00 -9.24
N LYS A 426 -8.61 -23.18 -9.86
CA LYS A 426 -7.71 -24.22 -9.35
C LYS A 426 -6.27 -23.91 -9.69
N PRO A 427 -5.31 -24.22 -8.83
CA PRO A 427 -3.90 -23.96 -9.11
C PRO A 427 -3.37 -24.86 -10.23
N ILE A 428 -2.40 -24.36 -11.00
CA ILE A 428 -1.71 -25.12 -12.07
C ILE A 428 -0.64 -26.05 -11.48
N PHE A 429 -0.13 -25.74 -10.30
CA PHE A 429 0.74 -26.57 -9.48
C PHE A 429 0.07 -26.80 -8.13
N ASP A 430 0.34 -27.93 -7.46
CA ASP A 430 -0.21 -28.17 -6.12
C ASP A 430 0.14 -27.02 -5.17
N ALA A 431 -0.88 -26.40 -4.57
CA ALA A 431 -0.70 -25.32 -3.61
C ALA A 431 -0.64 -25.88 -2.19
N LYS A 432 0.55 -25.84 -1.62
CA LYS A 432 0.84 -26.33 -0.26
C LYS A 432 0.63 -25.20 0.75
N PHE A 433 -0.11 -25.49 1.81
CA PHE A 433 -0.25 -24.66 3.00
C PHE A 433 0.37 -25.38 4.19
N LYS A 434 1.13 -24.66 4.98
CA LYS A 434 1.82 -25.18 6.17
C LYS A 434 1.14 -24.64 7.43
N ILE A 435 1.19 -25.43 8.49
CA ILE A 435 0.67 -25.02 9.81
C ILE A 435 1.40 -23.76 10.29
N ALA A 436 0.65 -22.77 10.77
CA ALA A 436 1.14 -21.48 11.23
C ALA A 436 1.00 -21.35 12.76
N PRO A 437 1.81 -20.49 13.42
CA PRO A 437 1.72 -20.26 14.86
C PRO A 437 0.36 -19.69 15.31
N THR A 438 0.01 -19.90 16.57
CA THR A 438 -1.08 -19.20 17.23
C THR A 438 -0.65 -17.82 17.70
N SER A 439 -1.61 -16.92 17.95
CA SER A 439 -1.34 -15.64 18.58
C SER A 439 -1.20 -15.77 20.10
N ASP A 440 -0.35 -14.92 20.69
CA ASP A 440 -0.27 -14.71 22.14
C ASP A 440 -1.09 -13.50 22.61
N ILE A 441 -1.81 -12.84 21.71
CA ILE A 441 -2.75 -11.76 22.03
C ILE A 441 -4.04 -12.41 22.54
N PRO A 442 -4.52 -12.04 23.74
CA PRO A 442 -5.76 -12.58 24.29
C PRO A 442 -6.96 -12.32 23.37
N GLY A 443 -7.73 -13.37 23.05
CA GLY A 443 -8.89 -13.32 22.19
C GLY A 443 -8.62 -13.36 20.68
N GLU A 444 -7.35 -13.27 20.23
CA GLU A 444 -6.98 -13.44 18.83
C GLU A 444 -7.00 -14.93 18.44
N LYS A 445 -7.65 -15.23 17.30
CA LYS A 445 -7.73 -16.58 16.75
C LYS A 445 -7.22 -16.56 15.33
N THR A 446 -6.04 -17.11 15.10
CA THR A 446 -5.36 -17.10 13.80
C THR A 446 -5.80 -18.28 12.93
N ALA A 447 -5.66 -18.15 11.61
CA ALA A 447 -5.85 -19.27 10.69
C ALA A 447 -4.79 -20.35 10.92
N ALA A 448 -5.21 -21.61 10.86
CA ALA A 448 -4.32 -22.74 11.15
C ALA A 448 -3.25 -22.93 10.07
N TYR A 449 -3.54 -22.59 8.83
CA TYR A 449 -2.68 -22.84 7.70
C TYR A 449 -2.41 -21.56 6.91
N GLN A 450 -1.15 -21.38 6.51
CA GLN A 450 -0.70 -20.26 5.68
C GLN A 450 0.10 -20.78 4.47
N PRO A 451 0.19 -20.02 3.37
CA PRO A 451 0.79 -20.48 2.12
C PRO A 451 2.28 -20.80 2.26
N SER A 452 2.69 -21.92 1.65
CA SER A 452 4.07 -22.38 1.56
C SER A 452 4.24 -23.10 0.22
N PHE A 453 4.04 -22.38 -0.88
CA PHE A 453 4.01 -22.94 -2.23
C PHE A 453 5.40 -23.34 -2.69
N ASN A 454 5.50 -24.47 -3.40
CA ASN A 454 6.74 -24.93 -3.99
C ASN A 454 6.90 -24.43 -5.43
N LEU A 455 5.79 -24.36 -6.18
CA LEU A 455 5.75 -23.91 -7.56
C LEU A 455 4.51 -23.02 -7.81
N PRO A 456 4.60 -22.01 -8.63
CA PRO A 456 5.86 -21.43 -9.13
C PRO A 456 6.84 -21.10 -8.01
N GLU A 457 8.15 -21.17 -8.28
CA GLU A 457 9.18 -20.85 -7.28
C GLU A 457 8.95 -19.44 -6.73
N MET A 458 9.06 -19.29 -5.41
CA MET A 458 8.91 -17.98 -4.78
C MET A 458 9.97 -17.01 -5.30
N PHE A 459 9.53 -15.84 -5.73
CA PHE A 459 10.48 -14.79 -6.13
C PHE A 459 11.11 -14.10 -4.91
N MET A 460 10.46 -14.16 -3.74
CA MET A 460 10.95 -13.65 -2.46
C MET A 460 10.42 -14.52 -1.33
N ASP A 461 11.21 -14.75 -0.28
CA ASP A 461 10.72 -15.25 0.99
C ASP A 461 10.36 -14.07 1.90
N SER A 462 9.14 -14.06 2.43
CA SER A 462 8.68 -13.03 3.38
C SER A 462 9.26 -13.20 4.79
N THR A 463 9.90 -14.31 5.06
CA THR A 463 10.55 -14.60 6.35
C THR A 463 11.84 -13.80 6.50
N PHE A 464 11.98 -13.04 7.59
CA PHE A 464 13.23 -12.42 7.99
C PHE A 464 13.95 -13.30 9.03
N THR A 465 15.26 -13.43 8.90
CA THR A 465 16.12 -14.21 9.82
C THR A 465 17.39 -13.44 10.17
N ILE A 466 18.12 -13.92 11.15
CA ILE A 466 19.45 -13.35 11.50
C ILE A 466 20.42 -13.35 10.31
N LYS A 467 20.29 -14.32 9.38
CA LYS A 467 21.11 -14.40 8.17
C LYS A 467 20.86 -13.23 7.20
N ASP A 468 19.70 -12.59 7.30
CA ASP A 468 19.30 -11.47 6.47
C ASP A 468 19.78 -10.12 6.97
N VAL A 469 20.31 -10.04 8.19
CA VAL A 469 20.80 -8.78 8.80
C VAL A 469 21.89 -8.17 7.94
N THR A 470 21.80 -6.85 7.74
CA THR A 470 22.75 -6.06 6.94
C THR A 470 24.22 -6.39 7.24
N ASN A 471 25.03 -6.38 6.20
CA ASN A 471 26.48 -6.59 6.24
C ASN A 471 27.27 -5.41 5.64
N ILE A 472 26.66 -4.25 5.50
CA ILE A 472 27.30 -3.05 4.94
C ILE A 472 28.50 -2.63 5.81
N SER A 473 28.33 -2.68 7.12
CA SER A 473 29.43 -2.49 8.10
C SER A 473 29.07 -3.17 9.42
N GLU A 474 30.08 -3.47 10.26
CA GLU A 474 29.86 -4.06 11.59
C GLU A 474 29.07 -3.12 12.52
N ILE A 475 29.23 -1.80 12.39
CA ILE A 475 28.47 -0.80 13.17
C ILE A 475 26.99 -0.88 12.81
N GLN A 476 26.66 -0.90 11.52
CA GLN A 476 25.27 -1.00 11.06
C GLN A 476 24.64 -2.33 11.42
N LYS A 477 25.39 -3.42 11.25
CA LYS A 477 24.98 -4.77 11.66
C LYS A 477 24.64 -4.82 13.15
N LYS A 478 25.55 -4.33 14.02
CA LYS A 478 25.32 -4.24 15.47
C LYS A 478 24.09 -3.41 15.81
N ASN A 479 23.89 -2.28 15.14
CA ASN A 479 22.71 -1.44 15.32
C ASN A 479 21.40 -2.17 14.99
N ILE A 480 21.37 -2.92 13.88
CA ILE A 480 20.19 -3.71 13.51
C ILE A 480 19.96 -4.87 14.47
N LEU A 481 21.02 -5.58 14.88
CA LEU A 481 20.90 -6.66 15.86
C LEU A 481 20.27 -6.17 17.17
N LEU A 482 20.65 -4.98 17.66
CA LEU A 482 20.01 -4.37 18.83
C LEU A 482 18.53 -4.05 18.58
N LYS A 483 18.17 -3.60 17.38
CA LYS A 483 16.75 -3.28 17.03
C LYS A 483 15.86 -4.52 16.94
N ILE A 484 16.42 -5.68 16.63
CA ILE A 484 15.66 -6.94 16.50
C ILE A 484 15.82 -7.89 17.69
N GLN A 485 16.56 -7.50 18.72
CA GLN A 485 16.85 -8.35 19.88
C GLN A 485 15.61 -8.98 20.52
N ASN A 486 14.47 -8.24 20.53
CA ASN A 486 13.16 -8.71 21.01
C ASN A 486 12.16 -8.85 19.87
N SER A 487 12.57 -9.40 18.73
CA SER A 487 11.68 -9.64 17.60
C SER A 487 11.41 -11.12 17.41
N LYS A 488 10.16 -11.46 17.14
CA LYS A 488 9.80 -12.75 16.53
C LYS A 488 10.17 -12.68 15.05
N MET A 489 10.76 -13.75 14.54
CA MET A 489 11.17 -13.90 13.15
C MET A 489 10.91 -15.36 12.75
N GLY A 490 10.24 -15.57 11.64
CA GLY A 490 9.91 -16.92 11.21
C GLY A 490 8.68 -16.97 10.31
N PHE A 491 8.26 -18.18 9.98
CA PHE A 491 7.11 -18.42 9.11
C PHE A 491 5.81 -17.96 9.77
N PHE A 492 5.22 -16.89 9.26
CA PHE A 492 3.96 -16.31 9.72
C PHE A 492 3.88 -16.10 11.23
N GLU A 493 4.98 -15.65 11.84
CA GLU A 493 4.98 -15.25 13.24
C GLU A 493 3.91 -14.19 13.50
N THR A 494 3.18 -14.36 14.60
CA THR A 494 2.00 -13.54 14.89
C THR A 494 2.35 -12.29 15.68
N PRO A 495 1.63 -11.16 15.47
CA PRO A 495 1.74 -9.97 16.30
C PRO A 495 1.65 -10.29 17.80
N SER A 496 2.39 -9.55 18.60
CA SER A 496 2.55 -9.78 20.04
C SER A 496 2.58 -8.46 20.79
N LEU A 497 2.05 -8.43 21.99
CA LEU A 497 2.11 -7.26 22.89
C LEU A 497 3.51 -7.06 23.51
N GLU A 498 4.32 -8.11 23.55
CA GLU A 498 5.64 -8.07 24.19
C GLU A 498 6.79 -7.99 23.20
N LYS A 499 6.60 -8.52 22.01
CA LYS A 499 7.65 -8.66 21.00
C LYS A 499 7.21 -8.08 19.66
N LYS A 500 8.15 -7.43 18.99
CA LYS A 500 7.95 -7.03 17.59
C LYS A 500 7.99 -8.25 16.69
N ILE A 501 7.35 -8.17 15.52
CA ILE A 501 7.64 -9.10 14.43
C ILE A 501 8.55 -8.40 13.43
N THR A 502 9.55 -9.09 12.93
CA THR A 502 10.38 -8.62 11.82
C THR A 502 10.20 -9.53 10.62
N LEU A 503 9.84 -8.95 9.46
CA LEU A 503 9.47 -9.67 8.25
C LEU A 503 9.72 -8.84 6.98
N PHE A 504 9.63 -9.48 5.82
CA PHE A 504 9.53 -8.80 4.53
C PHE A 504 8.07 -8.78 4.03
N GLY A 505 7.75 -7.94 3.02
CA GLY A 505 6.49 -8.00 2.29
C GLY A 505 5.43 -6.96 2.68
N VAL A 506 5.49 -6.31 3.85
CA VAL A 506 4.48 -5.30 4.27
C VAL A 506 4.34 -4.18 3.23
N SER A 507 5.44 -3.49 2.92
CA SER A 507 5.53 -2.58 1.78
C SER A 507 6.77 -2.96 0.99
N GLY A 508 6.69 -4.11 0.36
CA GLY A 508 7.76 -4.80 -0.36
C GLY A 508 7.13 -5.97 -1.11
N GLY A 509 7.94 -6.94 -1.54
CA GLY A 509 7.49 -7.95 -2.47
C GLY A 509 7.01 -7.33 -3.78
N ALA A 510 6.04 -7.96 -4.44
CA ALA A 510 5.38 -7.35 -5.59
C ALA A 510 4.26 -6.41 -5.12
N GLN A 511 4.22 -5.23 -5.73
CA GLN A 511 3.31 -4.15 -5.36
C GLN A 511 2.29 -3.89 -6.49
N TRP A 512 1.49 -2.84 -6.34
CA TRP A 512 0.47 -2.41 -7.29
C TRP A 512 0.99 -2.20 -8.73
N THR A 513 2.28 -2.03 -8.87
CA THR A 513 2.96 -1.93 -10.17
C THR A 513 2.86 -3.22 -10.99
N GLY A 514 2.72 -4.35 -10.31
CA GLY A 514 2.54 -5.66 -10.91
C GLY A 514 3.73 -6.14 -11.75
N ALA A 515 3.60 -7.35 -12.27
CA ALA A 515 4.56 -7.95 -13.21
C ALA A 515 4.20 -7.62 -14.66
N SER A 516 5.09 -7.91 -15.62
CA SER A 516 4.78 -7.98 -17.04
C SER A 516 4.95 -9.41 -17.56
N PHE A 517 4.22 -9.78 -18.58
CA PHE A 517 4.21 -11.13 -19.13
C PHE A 517 4.62 -11.13 -20.58
N ASN A 518 5.49 -12.05 -20.98
CA ASN A 518 5.86 -12.28 -22.36
C ASN A 518 5.19 -13.57 -22.87
N PRO A 519 4.28 -13.46 -23.88
CA PRO A 519 3.54 -14.61 -24.38
C PRO A 519 4.39 -15.58 -25.21
N PHE A 520 5.51 -15.16 -25.79
CA PHE A 520 6.31 -16.02 -26.67
C PHE A 520 7.05 -17.13 -25.94
N ASN A 521 7.43 -16.90 -24.69
CA ASN A 521 8.17 -17.88 -23.90
C ASN A 521 7.53 -18.13 -22.54
N SER A 522 6.24 -17.75 -22.38
CA SER A 522 5.46 -17.92 -21.15
C SER A 522 6.17 -17.38 -19.88
N THR A 523 6.94 -16.29 -20.04
CA THR A 523 7.75 -15.74 -18.95
C THR A 523 7.10 -14.52 -18.31
N ILE A 524 7.03 -14.54 -16.98
CA ILE A 524 6.63 -13.38 -16.18
C ILE A 524 7.86 -12.69 -15.57
N PHE A 525 7.89 -11.35 -15.67
CA PHE A 525 8.95 -10.51 -15.11
C PHE A 525 8.43 -9.74 -13.91
N ILE A 526 9.04 -9.96 -12.75
CA ILE A 526 8.54 -9.51 -11.45
C ILE A 526 9.54 -8.54 -10.82
N PRO A 527 9.24 -7.23 -10.79
CA PRO A 527 10.01 -6.30 -9.99
C PRO A 527 9.56 -6.41 -8.53
N TYR A 528 10.51 -6.56 -7.60
CA TYR A 528 10.19 -6.65 -6.18
C TYR A 528 11.25 -6.02 -5.30
N THR A 529 10.86 -5.75 -4.05
CA THR A 529 11.76 -5.18 -3.05
C THR A 529 11.85 -6.08 -1.82
N ARG A 530 13.04 -6.11 -1.20
CA ARG A 530 13.34 -6.90 -0.01
C ARG A 530 13.83 -6.00 1.14
N VAL A 531 13.00 -5.02 1.48
CA VAL A 531 13.23 -4.12 2.62
C VAL A 531 12.47 -4.66 3.83
N PRO A 532 13.11 -4.84 4.99
CA PRO A 532 12.46 -5.41 6.16
C PRO A 532 11.59 -4.40 6.90
N TRP A 533 10.51 -4.91 7.49
CA TRP A 533 9.55 -4.15 8.29
C TRP A 533 9.39 -4.78 9.68
N GLN A 534 8.93 -3.98 10.61
CA GLN A 534 8.53 -4.44 11.93
C GLN A 534 7.06 -4.16 12.15
N ILE A 535 6.32 -5.14 12.67
CA ILE A 535 4.96 -4.97 13.20
C ILE A 535 5.07 -4.86 14.72
N ILE A 536 4.37 -3.87 15.27
CA ILE A 536 4.40 -3.53 16.68
C ILE A 536 2.97 -3.40 17.16
N VAL A 537 2.65 -4.04 18.26
CA VAL A 537 1.32 -4.00 18.87
C VAL A 537 1.44 -3.49 20.30
N ASN A 538 0.61 -2.51 20.64
CA ASN A 538 0.59 -1.89 21.97
C ASN A 538 -0.84 -1.75 22.49
N TYR A 539 -0.99 -1.69 23.81
CA TYR A 539 -2.21 -1.18 24.40
C TYR A 539 -2.35 0.34 24.13
N THR A 540 -3.58 0.77 23.93
CA THR A 540 -3.95 2.17 23.79
C THR A 540 -5.15 2.51 24.66
N ASP A 541 -5.15 3.72 25.20
CA ASP A 541 -6.27 4.24 25.97
C ASP A 541 -7.29 4.92 25.07
N LEU A 542 -8.54 4.47 25.12
CA LEU A 542 -9.61 4.94 24.24
C LEU A 542 -10.48 6.03 24.86
N LYS A 543 -10.63 6.04 26.18
CA LYS A 543 -11.55 6.94 26.88
C LYS A 543 -10.88 7.94 27.81
N LEU A 544 -9.70 7.62 28.31
CA LEU A 544 -8.99 8.48 29.25
C LEU A 544 -8.18 9.56 28.59
N ARG A 545 -8.12 9.57 27.25
CA ARG A 545 -7.37 10.54 26.44
C ARG A 545 -7.72 11.99 26.74
N ASP A 546 -8.99 12.27 27.02
CA ASP A 546 -9.52 13.60 27.24
C ASP A 546 -9.66 13.95 28.72
N ARG A 547 -9.27 13.05 29.63
CA ARG A 547 -9.35 13.27 31.08
C ARG A 547 -8.07 13.91 31.61
N ASN A 548 -8.25 14.90 32.48
CA ASN A 548 -7.15 15.53 33.18
C ASN A 548 -6.77 14.69 34.43
N PHE A 549 -5.60 14.05 34.38
CA PHE A 549 -5.06 13.27 35.50
C PHE A 549 -4.09 14.08 36.38
N SER A 550 -4.05 15.41 36.22
CA SER A 550 -3.14 16.28 36.99
C SER A 550 -3.32 16.16 38.52
N ASN A 551 -4.52 15.79 38.96
CA ASN A 551 -4.85 15.64 40.39
C ASN A 551 -4.40 14.28 40.97
N PHE A 552 -3.78 13.41 40.19
CA PHE A 552 -3.26 12.15 40.72
C PHE A 552 -1.83 12.30 41.21
N ASP A 553 -1.55 11.82 42.42
CA ASP A 553 -0.19 11.74 42.94
C ASP A 553 0.70 10.98 41.96
N GLY A 554 1.89 11.51 41.71
CA GLY A 554 2.83 10.96 40.74
C GLY A 554 2.63 11.44 39.30
N HIS A 555 1.51 12.10 38.96
CA HIS A 555 1.29 12.63 37.60
C HIS A 555 2.42 13.58 37.17
N ASN A 556 2.71 14.61 37.96
CA ASN A 556 3.76 15.58 37.63
C ASN A 556 5.13 14.93 37.53
N LYS A 557 5.43 13.96 38.38
CA LYS A 557 6.68 13.19 38.35
C LYS A 557 6.76 12.33 37.08
N TYR A 558 5.63 11.74 36.66
CA TYR A 558 5.54 11.02 35.39
C TYR A 558 5.77 11.97 34.21
N GLN A 559 5.12 13.14 34.20
CA GLN A 559 5.26 14.12 33.12
C GLN A 559 6.71 14.61 32.98
N LEU A 560 7.39 14.87 34.09
CA LEU A 560 8.77 15.34 34.11
C LEU A 560 9.79 14.26 33.68
N ASN A 561 9.58 13.02 34.11
CA ASN A 561 10.60 11.98 33.97
C ASN A 561 10.33 10.92 32.91
N CYS A 562 9.06 10.67 32.55
CA CYS A 562 8.66 9.57 31.69
C CYS A 562 7.96 10.00 30.41
N ALA A 563 7.20 11.10 30.43
CA ALA A 563 6.35 11.50 29.32
C ALA A 563 7.14 11.90 28.08
N SER A 564 8.37 12.41 28.23
CA SER A 564 9.26 12.72 27.11
C SER A 564 9.53 11.49 26.23
N CYS A 565 9.54 10.29 26.83
CA CYS A 565 9.74 9.02 26.15
C CYS A 565 8.42 8.28 25.90
N HIS A 566 7.59 8.12 26.94
CA HIS A 566 6.42 7.25 26.91
C HIS A 566 5.09 7.94 26.53
N GLY A 567 5.14 9.23 26.15
CA GLY A 567 3.95 10.03 25.83
C GLY A 567 3.27 10.62 27.07
N PHE A 568 2.56 11.75 26.87
CA PHE A 568 1.87 12.43 27.98
C PHE A 568 0.74 11.60 28.60
N ASN A 569 0.11 10.74 27.78
CA ASN A 569 -0.94 9.82 28.19
C ASN A 569 -0.46 8.36 28.25
N ARG A 570 0.85 8.13 28.31
CA ARG A 570 1.47 6.80 28.40
C ARG A 570 1.36 5.96 27.12
N GLU A 571 0.98 6.56 26.00
CA GLU A 571 0.72 5.92 24.71
C GLU A 571 1.97 5.37 24.00
N GLY A 572 3.15 5.72 24.50
CA GLY A 572 4.41 5.48 23.79
C GLY A 572 4.72 6.60 22.80
N LYS A 573 5.93 6.65 22.30
CA LYS A 573 6.36 7.68 21.33
C LYS A 573 7.12 7.11 20.16
N TYR A 574 6.94 7.80 19.02
CA TYR A 574 7.67 7.60 17.78
C TYR A 574 8.44 8.85 17.44
N LYS A 575 9.62 8.68 16.84
CA LYS A 575 10.36 9.78 16.24
C LYS A 575 9.71 10.19 14.93
N ALA A 576 9.98 11.40 14.45
CA ALA A 576 9.50 11.91 13.17
C ALA A 576 9.88 11.03 11.96
N ASP A 577 10.97 10.28 12.08
CA ASP A 577 11.44 9.30 11.09
C ASP A 577 10.70 7.95 11.14
N GLY A 578 9.62 7.85 11.94
CA GLY A 578 8.87 6.61 12.17
C GLY A 578 9.60 5.59 13.06
N ASN A 579 10.76 5.92 13.59
CA ASN A 579 11.48 5.07 14.52
C ASN A 579 10.78 5.05 15.88
N PHE A 580 10.59 3.85 16.42
CA PHE A 580 10.09 3.66 17.77
C PHE A 580 11.03 4.27 18.79
N PHE A 581 10.49 5.10 19.66
CA PHE A 581 11.26 5.69 20.74
C PHE A 581 11.03 4.94 22.06
N SER A 582 9.76 4.64 22.36
CA SER A 582 9.44 3.94 23.60
C SER A 582 8.07 3.24 23.56
N SER A 583 7.90 2.17 24.35
CA SER A 583 6.67 1.40 24.48
C SER A 583 5.58 2.19 25.18
N SER A 584 4.30 1.86 24.87
CA SER A 584 3.17 2.27 25.69
C SER A 584 3.29 1.69 27.10
N LEU A 585 2.91 2.49 28.08
CA LEU A 585 2.77 2.05 29.48
C LEU A 585 1.30 1.85 29.87
N ILE A 586 0.35 1.96 28.93
CA ILE A 586 -1.05 1.72 29.16
C ILE A 586 -1.28 0.22 29.37
N GLY A 587 -1.97 -0.14 30.44
CA GLY A 587 -2.27 -1.53 30.78
C GLY A 587 -1.09 -2.35 31.29
N ILE A 588 0.08 -1.73 31.53
CA ILE A 588 1.28 -2.45 31.97
C ILE A 588 1.08 -3.21 33.29
N SER A 589 0.17 -2.73 34.16
CA SER A 589 -0.19 -3.40 35.40
C SER A 589 -0.95 -4.72 35.19
N PHE A 590 -1.59 -4.91 34.02
CA PHE A 590 -2.34 -6.12 33.69
C PHE A 590 -1.44 -7.21 33.10
N LEU A 591 -0.43 -6.81 32.32
CA LEU A 591 0.53 -7.73 31.73
C LEU A 591 1.29 -8.53 32.79
N ASN A 592 1.35 -8.01 33.99
CA ASN A 592 2.25 -8.45 35.05
C ASN A 592 1.60 -9.32 36.13
N LYS A 593 0.30 -9.56 36.06
CA LYS A 593 -0.36 -10.52 36.97
C LYS A 593 0.14 -11.97 36.80
N LYS A 594 0.76 -12.32 35.67
CA LYS A 594 1.34 -13.66 35.43
C LYS A 594 2.83 -13.79 35.73
N ASN A 595 3.58 -12.69 35.78
CA ASN A 595 5.03 -12.71 35.90
C ASN A 595 5.50 -11.81 37.03
N ASN A 596 5.16 -12.09 38.31
CA ASN A 596 5.67 -11.42 39.52
C ASN A 596 6.47 -10.15 39.27
N LEU A 597 5.80 -8.99 39.13
CA LEU A 597 6.44 -7.68 38.99
C LEU A 597 6.86 -7.12 40.37
N ASP A 598 7.48 -7.90 41.18
CA ASP A 598 8.40 -7.35 42.20
C ASP A 598 9.64 -6.72 41.58
N ASN A 599 9.78 -6.80 40.26
CA ASN A 599 10.93 -6.32 39.52
C ASN A 599 10.76 -4.95 38.85
N PHE A 600 9.98 -4.03 39.43
CA PHE A 600 10.14 -2.61 39.08
C PHE A 600 11.55 -2.09 39.47
N ASN A 601 12.24 -2.78 40.34
CA ASN A 601 13.66 -2.57 40.63
C ASN A 601 14.55 -2.87 39.40
N ASN A 602 14.12 -3.75 38.50
CA ASN A 602 14.77 -3.97 37.21
C ASN A 602 14.48 -2.86 36.18
N PHE A 603 13.51 -1.97 36.43
CA PHE A 603 13.19 -0.86 35.53
C PHE A 603 14.38 0.09 35.34
N LYS A 604 15.09 0.43 36.40
CA LYS A 604 16.34 1.21 36.31
C LYS A 604 17.41 0.50 35.48
N ASN A 605 17.55 -0.81 35.65
CA ASN A 605 18.55 -1.61 34.95
C ASN A 605 18.18 -1.82 33.46
N MET A 606 16.89 -1.97 33.13
CA MET A 606 16.44 -2.06 31.74
C MET A 606 16.64 -0.73 31.01
N HIS A 607 16.32 0.41 31.63
CA HIS A 607 16.48 1.72 31.01
C HIS A 607 17.95 2.11 30.86
N SER A 608 18.81 1.78 31.81
CA SER A 608 20.27 2.06 31.73
C SER A 608 20.95 1.29 30.59
N LYS A 609 20.43 0.11 30.21
CA LYS A 609 20.91 -0.67 29.07
C LYS A 609 20.45 -0.11 27.71
N ILE A 610 19.29 0.55 27.67
CA ILE A 610 18.66 1.03 26.44
C ILE A 610 19.05 2.49 26.12
N ILE A 611 19.30 3.30 27.15
CA ILE A 611 19.59 4.74 27.04
C ILE A 611 20.78 5.10 27.92
N PRO A 612 22.02 4.92 27.42
CA PRO A 612 23.24 5.05 28.26
C PRO A 612 23.49 6.44 28.86
N ASN A 613 22.91 7.51 28.31
CA ASN A 613 23.31 8.89 28.59
C ASN A 613 22.20 9.83 29.09
N GLN A 614 21.03 9.35 29.52
CA GLN A 614 20.01 10.25 30.05
C GLN A 614 19.74 10.09 31.54
N ASN A 615 19.39 11.22 32.18
CA ASN A 615 19.24 11.55 33.61
C ASN A 615 18.42 10.58 34.52
N LEU A 616 18.17 9.34 34.12
CA LEU A 616 17.47 8.33 34.94
C LEU A 616 18.20 7.98 36.23
N LYS A 617 19.51 8.25 36.33
CA LYS A 617 20.29 8.15 37.57
C LYS A 617 19.84 9.13 38.64
N LYS A 618 19.07 10.18 38.26
CA LYS A 618 18.63 11.25 39.20
C LYS A 618 17.21 11.01 39.75
N ILE A 619 16.46 10.02 39.28
CA ILE A 619 15.12 9.74 39.81
C ILE A 619 15.27 9.00 41.15
N SER A 620 14.74 9.60 42.21
CA SER A 620 14.75 8.99 43.55
C SER A 620 13.86 7.73 43.56
N SER A 621 14.14 6.82 44.49
CA SER A 621 13.27 5.63 44.66
C SER A 621 11.86 6.00 45.07
N SER A 622 11.67 7.10 45.81
CA SER A 622 10.37 7.66 46.16
C SER A 622 9.62 8.14 44.92
N ASP A 623 10.27 8.93 44.03
CA ASP A 623 9.64 9.42 42.82
C ASP A 623 9.23 8.28 41.85
N LEU A 624 10.05 7.25 41.76
CA LEU A 624 9.78 6.08 40.97
C LEU A 624 8.56 5.30 41.53
N ASN A 625 8.42 5.22 42.83
CA ASN A 625 7.27 4.59 43.48
C ASN A 625 5.97 5.39 43.26
N ASP A 626 6.04 6.73 43.30
CA ASP A 626 4.90 7.58 43.02
C ASP A 626 4.47 7.48 41.56
N ILE A 627 5.42 7.43 40.61
CA ILE A 627 5.15 7.17 39.19
C ILE A 627 4.49 5.80 39.00
N LYS A 628 4.99 4.76 39.68
CA LYS A 628 4.39 3.41 39.66
C LYS A 628 2.97 3.43 40.15
N ASN A 629 2.70 4.07 41.28
CA ASN A 629 1.37 4.18 41.87
C ASN A 629 0.41 4.96 40.96
N TYR A 630 0.89 6.03 40.32
CA TYR A 630 0.14 6.78 39.32
C TYR A 630 -0.25 5.89 38.12
N ILE A 631 0.67 5.16 37.54
CA ILE A 631 0.40 4.24 36.43
C ILE A 631 -0.63 3.19 36.86
N TYR A 632 -0.48 2.56 38.00
CA TYR A 632 -1.41 1.54 38.51
C TYR A 632 -2.80 2.07 38.84
N LYS A 633 -2.90 3.28 39.44
CA LYS A 633 -4.18 3.93 39.68
C LYS A 633 -4.95 4.16 38.40
N ILE A 634 -4.28 4.64 37.34
CA ILE A 634 -4.92 4.89 36.05
C ILE A 634 -5.28 3.57 35.36
N ASP A 635 -4.41 2.58 35.38
CA ASP A 635 -4.72 1.28 34.79
C ASP A 635 -5.93 0.63 35.49
N LYS A 636 -6.06 0.75 36.79
CA LYS A 636 -7.27 0.31 37.55
C LYS A 636 -8.53 1.07 37.12
N LEU A 637 -8.44 2.37 36.80
CA LEU A 637 -9.59 3.12 36.29
C LEU A 637 -9.95 2.65 34.88
N ILE A 638 -8.96 2.39 34.04
CA ILE A 638 -9.14 1.83 32.72
C ILE A 638 -9.86 0.49 32.81
N ASP A 639 -9.40 -0.39 33.70
CA ASP A 639 -10.00 -1.69 33.96
C ASP A 639 -11.46 -1.57 34.43
N LYS A 640 -11.75 -0.65 35.35
CA LYS A 640 -13.07 -0.37 35.86
C LYS A 640 -14.06 0.17 34.84
N GLU A 641 -13.58 1.01 33.92
CA GLU A 641 -14.38 1.69 32.90
C GLU A 641 -14.36 1.00 31.52
N LYS A 642 -13.66 -0.09 31.37
CA LYS A 642 -13.55 -0.86 30.10
C LYS A 642 -13.03 -0.03 28.92
N ALA A 643 -12.00 0.76 29.16
CA ALA A 643 -11.66 1.90 28.31
C ALA A 643 -10.32 1.79 27.56
N PHE A 644 -9.69 0.64 27.50
CA PHE A 644 -8.47 0.47 26.71
C PHE A 644 -8.67 -0.44 25.50
N GLY A 645 -7.82 -0.26 24.51
CA GLY A 645 -7.80 -1.04 23.29
C GLY A 645 -6.43 -1.58 22.98
N ILE A 646 -6.34 -2.33 21.91
CA ILE A 646 -5.08 -2.79 21.32
C ILE A 646 -4.91 -2.08 19.98
N ASN A 647 -3.74 -1.48 19.77
CA ASN A 647 -3.37 -0.79 18.54
C ASN A 647 -2.11 -1.40 17.94
N GLY A 648 -2.11 -1.64 16.63
CA GLY A 648 -0.96 -2.16 15.90
C GLY A 648 -0.57 -1.27 14.73
N PHE A 649 0.71 -1.24 14.43
CA PHE A 649 1.26 -0.48 13.30
C PHE A 649 2.55 -1.15 12.81
N TRP A 650 3.01 -0.70 11.65
CA TRP A 650 4.25 -1.19 11.05
C TRP A 650 5.20 -0.04 10.71
N LYS A 651 6.49 -0.34 10.71
CA LYS A 651 7.54 0.58 10.31
C LYS A 651 8.68 -0.14 9.59
N LYS A 652 9.42 0.56 8.74
CA LYS A 652 10.65 0.04 8.15
C LYS A 652 11.68 -0.25 9.23
N LEU A 653 12.38 -1.37 9.12
CA LEU A 653 13.59 -1.63 9.88
C LEU A 653 14.78 -1.02 9.14
N VAL A 654 15.26 0.10 9.63
CA VAL A 654 16.44 0.81 9.10
C VAL A 654 17.44 1.06 10.22
N ASP A 655 18.70 1.27 9.86
CA ASP A 655 19.75 1.68 10.79
C ASP A 655 19.75 3.20 11.06
N ASN A 656 20.76 3.69 11.76
CA ASN A 656 20.91 5.13 12.08
C ASN A 656 21.37 5.98 10.88
N LYS A 657 21.76 5.35 9.78
CA LYS A 657 22.15 5.98 8.52
C LYS A 657 21.06 5.83 7.44
N ASN A 658 19.84 5.45 7.87
CA ASN A 658 18.67 5.22 7.02
C ASN A 658 18.84 4.09 6.00
N CYS A 659 19.80 3.18 6.20
CA CYS A 659 19.96 2.00 5.36
C CYS A 659 19.02 0.89 5.82
N PRO A 660 18.40 0.13 4.89
CA PRO A 660 17.58 -1.03 5.24
C PRO A 660 18.33 -2.03 6.14
N GLY A 661 17.62 -2.59 7.10
CA GLY A 661 18.18 -3.55 8.06
C GLY A 661 18.57 -4.90 7.47
N SER A 662 18.26 -5.15 6.20
CA SER A 662 18.63 -6.37 5.47
C SER A 662 19.90 -6.18 4.65
N LYS A 663 20.55 -7.31 4.32
CA LYS A 663 21.64 -7.34 3.34
C LYS A 663 21.17 -6.78 2.01
N PRO A 664 21.97 -5.91 1.34
CA PRO A 664 21.74 -5.58 -0.05
C PRO A 664 22.00 -6.81 -0.96
N PRO A 665 21.48 -6.81 -2.19
CA PRO A 665 20.66 -5.76 -2.80
C PRO A 665 19.24 -5.72 -2.22
N TRP A 666 18.50 -4.63 -2.49
CA TRP A 666 17.14 -4.44 -1.98
C TRP A 666 16.06 -4.43 -3.06
N LEU A 667 16.46 -4.21 -4.30
CA LEU A 667 15.59 -4.17 -5.47
C LEU A 667 16.04 -5.21 -6.49
N PHE A 668 15.06 -5.89 -7.08
CA PHE A 668 15.27 -7.05 -7.92
C PHE A 668 14.31 -7.05 -9.11
N LEU A 669 14.73 -7.68 -10.20
CA LEU A 669 13.86 -8.12 -11.29
C LEU A 669 14.08 -9.61 -11.52
N LYS A 670 13.02 -10.40 -11.41
CA LYS A 670 13.09 -11.85 -11.56
C LYS A 670 12.22 -12.32 -12.71
N ALA A 671 12.74 -13.25 -13.50
CA ALA A 671 12.02 -13.91 -14.58
C ALA A 671 11.66 -15.34 -14.16
N ILE A 672 10.38 -15.68 -14.29
CA ILE A 672 9.85 -17.03 -14.00
C ILE A 672 9.11 -17.54 -15.23
N ASN A 673 9.44 -18.75 -15.67
CA ASN A 673 8.65 -19.43 -16.71
C ASN A 673 7.39 -20.04 -16.06
N LEU A 674 6.22 -19.69 -16.57
CA LEU A 674 4.95 -20.12 -15.99
C LEU A 674 4.59 -21.58 -16.29
N GLU A 675 5.12 -22.16 -17.35
CA GLU A 675 4.89 -23.58 -17.71
C GLU A 675 5.58 -24.53 -16.76
N THR A 676 6.83 -24.21 -16.42
CA THR A 676 7.65 -25.00 -15.48
C THR A 676 7.52 -24.54 -14.03
N GLY A 677 7.14 -23.30 -13.81
CA GLY A 677 7.15 -22.64 -12.51
C GLY A 677 8.56 -22.30 -12.00
N LYS A 678 9.59 -22.38 -12.85
CA LYS A 678 11.00 -22.20 -12.46
C LYS A 678 11.50 -20.79 -12.75
N ILE A 679 12.40 -20.30 -11.87
CA ILE A 679 13.15 -19.08 -12.10
C ILE A 679 14.11 -19.30 -13.27
N ILE A 680 14.10 -18.39 -14.25
CA ILE A 680 15.01 -18.42 -15.40
C ILE A 680 16.27 -17.59 -15.09
N TRP A 681 16.08 -16.36 -14.62
CA TRP A 681 17.15 -15.46 -14.22
C TRP A 681 16.70 -14.45 -13.17
N ASN A 682 17.67 -13.84 -12.49
CA ASN A 682 17.47 -12.85 -11.47
C ASN A 682 18.43 -11.67 -11.70
N TYR A 683 17.92 -10.45 -11.73
CA TYR A 683 18.73 -9.25 -11.72
C TYR A 683 18.65 -8.60 -10.34
N GLU A 684 19.80 -8.19 -9.83
CA GLU A 684 20.00 -7.55 -8.53
C GLU A 684 20.47 -6.12 -8.75
N ASP A 685 19.72 -5.13 -8.27
CA ASP A 685 20.12 -3.74 -8.48
C ASP A 685 21.28 -3.35 -7.55
N PRO A 686 22.42 -2.85 -8.08
CA PRO A 686 23.62 -2.62 -7.29
C PRO A 686 23.42 -1.64 -6.14
N ILE A 687 23.98 -1.97 -4.97
CA ILE A 687 23.90 -1.14 -3.75
C ILE A 687 24.37 0.31 -3.97
N ASN A 688 25.39 0.53 -4.81
CA ASN A 688 25.94 1.85 -5.09
C ASN A 688 24.90 2.84 -5.63
N SER A 689 23.79 2.31 -6.22
CA SER A 689 22.66 3.12 -6.63
C SER A 689 21.97 3.87 -5.48
N TYR A 690 22.08 3.34 -4.26
CA TYR A 690 21.37 3.80 -3.06
C TYR A 690 22.29 4.37 -1.99
N MET A 691 23.60 4.47 -2.24
CA MET A 691 24.55 5.08 -1.33
C MET A 691 24.71 6.57 -1.62
N GLU A 692 24.82 7.39 -0.58
CA GLU A 692 25.27 8.79 -0.75
C GLU A 692 26.79 8.81 -0.98
N ASN A 693 27.24 9.52 -2.00
CA ASN A 693 28.67 9.75 -2.22
C ASN A 693 29.21 10.62 -1.06
N SER A 694 29.89 10.02 -0.10
CA SER A 694 30.63 10.76 0.90
C SER A 694 32.13 10.64 0.60
N ASN A 695 32.78 11.77 0.31
CA ASN A 695 34.24 11.86 0.19
C ASN A 695 34.97 11.71 1.54
N LYS A 696 34.28 11.34 2.59
CA LYS A 696 34.85 11.12 3.94
C LYS A 696 34.81 9.63 4.28
N LYS A 697 35.87 9.17 4.94
CA LYS A 697 36.09 7.81 5.47
C LYS A 697 34.97 7.29 6.41
N ASP A 698 33.84 7.97 6.51
CA ASP A 698 32.74 7.64 7.40
C ASP A 698 31.64 6.82 6.68
N VAL A 699 31.09 5.87 7.40
CA VAL A 699 30.05 4.93 6.99
C VAL A 699 28.98 5.62 6.13
N SER A 700 28.85 5.18 4.91
CA SER A 700 27.94 5.75 3.90
C SER A 700 26.49 5.76 4.37
N LYS A 701 25.84 6.90 4.24
CA LYS A 701 24.41 7.06 4.46
C LYS A 701 23.64 6.55 3.24
N CYS A 702 22.50 5.90 3.46
CA CYS A 702 21.66 5.47 2.35
C CYS A 702 20.69 6.56 1.91
N LYS A 703 20.56 6.73 0.61
CA LYS A 703 19.42 7.40 -0.02
C LYS A 703 18.14 6.62 0.27
N LYS A 704 16.99 7.23 0.04
CA LYS A 704 15.71 6.55 0.14
C LYS A 704 15.65 5.38 -0.86
N VAL A 705 15.58 4.15 -0.35
CA VAL A 705 15.38 2.97 -1.18
C VAL A 705 13.91 2.92 -1.63
N PRO A 706 13.61 2.82 -2.94
CA PRO A 706 12.25 2.69 -3.44
C PRO A 706 11.52 1.48 -2.84
N ASN A 707 10.22 1.60 -2.66
CA ASN A 707 9.41 0.49 -2.13
C ASN A 707 8.95 -0.49 -3.21
N TYR A 708 9.11 -0.12 -4.50
CA TYR A 708 8.62 -0.88 -5.65
C TYR A 708 9.44 -0.53 -6.91
N GLY A 709 9.42 -1.44 -7.86
CA GLY A 709 9.88 -1.23 -9.23
C GLY A 709 8.75 -1.36 -10.23
N PHE A 710 9.02 -1.09 -11.49
CA PHE A 710 8.06 -1.20 -12.59
C PHE A 710 8.64 -2.08 -13.69
N THR A 711 7.77 -2.65 -14.50
CA THR A 711 8.19 -3.44 -15.66
C THR A 711 7.20 -3.34 -16.81
N MET A 712 7.71 -3.48 -18.02
CA MET A 712 6.97 -3.61 -19.27
C MET A 712 7.81 -4.46 -20.24
N THR A 713 7.18 -5.30 -21.03
CA THR A 713 7.86 -6.11 -22.04
C THR A 713 7.30 -5.89 -23.44
N THR A 714 8.10 -6.12 -24.48
CA THR A 714 7.74 -5.89 -25.89
C THR A 714 8.13 -7.08 -26.77
N ALA A 715 7.52 -7.17 -27.96
CA ALA A 715 7.91 -8.14 -28.99
C ALA A 715 9.35 -7.96 -29.48
N GLY A 716 9.97 -6.80 -29.28
CA GLY A 716 11.38 -6.55 -29.53
C GLY A 716 12.37 -7.34 -28.65
N LYS A 717 11.86 -8.31 -27.87
CA LYS A 717 12.61 -9.16 -26.95
C LYS A 717 13.33 -8.38 -25.83
N ILE A 718 12.68 -7.34 -25.34
CA ILE A 718 13.18 -6.48 -24.27
C ILE A 718 12.18 -6.48 -23.12
N VAL A 719 12.69 -6.52 -21.88
CA VAL A 719 11.97 -6.12 -20.70
C VAL A 719 12.58 -4.85 -20.10
N PHE A 720 11.74 -3.83 -19.90
CA PHE A 720 12.13 -2.65 -19.15
C PHE A 720 11.89 -2.90 -17.67
N GLY A 721 12.93 -2.70 -16.86
CA GLY A 721 12.88 -2.68 -15.41
C GLY A 721 13.24 -1.29 -14.90
N ILE A 722 12.47 -0.77 -13.96
CA ILE A 722 12.63 0.59 -13.46
C ILE A 722 12.80 0.57 -11.96
N PHE A 723 13.87 1.22 -11.50
CA PHE A 723 14.26 1.27 -10.10
C PHE A 723 14.53 2.73 -9.69
N GLY A 724 13.59 3.34 -8.98
CA GLY A 724 13.65 4.77 -8.64
C GLY A 724 13.67 5.63 -9.91
N LYS A 725 14.75 6.36 -10.16
CA LYS A 725 14.93 7.19 -11.35
C LYS A 725 15.70 6.52 -12.51
N LYS A 726 16.12 5.25 -12.33
CA LYS A 726 16.87 4.51 -13.33
C LYS A 726 15.95 3.62 -14.14
N ILE A 727 15.95 3.84 -15.45
CA ILE A 727 15.33 2.98 -16.45
C ILE A 727 16.41 2.02 -16.96
N LYS A 728 16.10 0.75 -17.02
CA LYS A 728 16.99 -0.30 -17.52
C LYS A 728 16.24 -1.18 -18.49
N ALA A 729 16.90 -1.57 -19.57
CA ALA A 729 16.39 -2.50 -20.55
C ALA A 729 17.24 -3.78 -20.52
N PHE A 730 16.56 -4.94 -20.42
CA PHE A 730 17.21 -6.24 -20.32
C PHE A 730 16.77 -7.14 -21.46
N ASP A 731 17.66 -8.06 -21.85
CA ASP A 731 17.31 -9.18 -22.71
C ASP A 731 16.36 -10.13 -21.94
N ILE A 732 15.19 -10.44 -22.53
CA ILE A 732 14.18 -11.27 -21.90
C ILE A 732 14.65 -12.71 -21.66
N GLU A 733 15.62 -13.20 -22.43
CA GLU A 733 16.06 -14.60 -22.40
C GLU A 733 17.03 -14.88 -21.25
N ASN A 734 17.94 -13.93 -20.96
CA ASN A 734 19.05 -14.15 -20.02
C ASN A 734 19.23 -13.06 -18.95
N GLY A 735 18.45 -11.98 -19.00
CA GLY A 735 18.53 -10.87 -18.04
C GLY A 735 19.73 -9.95 -18.19
N ASN A 736 20.48 -10.04 -19.28
CA ASN A 736 21.61 -9.15 -19.54
C ASN A 736 21.14 -7.71 -19.74
N LEU A 737 21.82 -6.76 -19.08
CA LEU A 737 21.54 -5.33 -19.22
C LEU A 737 21.99 -4.87 -20.63
N LEU A 738 21.03 -4.37 -21.42
CA LEU A 738 21.26 -3.88 -22.79
C LEU A 738 21.45 -2.37 -22.84
N TRP A 739 20.73 -1.64 -22.00
CA TRP A 739 20.70 -0.18 -21.99
C TRP A 739 20.22 0.36 -20.65
N SER A 740 20.64 1.55 -20.28
CA SER A 740 20.15 2.26 -19.10
C SER A 740 20.14 3.76 -19.30
N TYR A 741 19.18 4.42 -18.63
CA TYR A 741 19.05 5.87 -18.62
C TYR A 741 18.64 6.33 -17.22
N GLU A 742 19.17 7.45 -16.75
CA GLU A 742 18.82 8.03 -15.45
C GLU A 742 18.01 9.31 -15.67
N LEU A 743 16.79 9.34 -15.11
CA LEU A 743 15.93 10.51 -15.11
C LEU A 743 16.30 11.46 -13.97
N ASP A 744 15.76 12.69 -14.03
CA ASP A 744 15.98 13.69 -12.97
C ASP A 744 15.26 13.31 -11.66
N GLU A 745 14.13 12.59 -11.75
CA GLU A 745 13.26 12.24 -10.63
C GLU A 745 12.86 10.76 -10.65
N ASP A 746 12.42 10.26 -9.47
CA ASP A 746 11.89 8.90 -9.34
C ASP A 746 10.63 8.73 -10.19
N LEU A 747 10.54 7.59 -10.85
CA LEU A 747 9.35 7.18 -11.56
C LEU A 747 8.25 6.76 -10.59
N SER A 748 7.02 7.04 -10.95
CA SER A 748 5.84 6.75 -10.13
C SER A 748 4.77 5.95 -10.87
N ALA A 749 4.95 5.73 -12.17
CA ALA A 749 4.01 4.99 -13.00
C ALA A 749 4.74 3.98 -13.91
N PRO A 750 4.10 2.85 -14.25
CA PRO A 750 4.60 1.96 -15.28
C PRO A 750 4.77 2.70 -16.60
N PRO A 751 5.75 2.31 -17.46
CA PRO A 751 5.89 2.90 -18.78
C PRO A 751 4.77 2.48 -19.72
N SER A 752 4.61 3.24 -20.80
CA SER A 752 3.75 2.90 -21.94
C SER A 752 4.54 2.98 -23.22
N THR A 753 4.23 2.13 -24.20
CA THR A 753 4.81 2.20 -25.56
C THR A 753 3.70 2.24 -26.60
N TYR A 754 3.94 2.94 -27.68
CA TYR A 754 2.97 3.16 -28.75
C TYR A 754 3.68 3.40 -30.07
N GLU A 755 2.94 3.29 -31.17
CA GLU A 755 3.41 3.61 -32.50
C GLU A 755 2.57 4.75 -33.08
N TYR A 756 3.21 5.62 -33.82
CA TYR A 756 2.55 6.63 -34.66
C TYR A 756 3.35 6.83 -35.96
N ASN A 757 2.68 6.64 -37.10
CA ASN A 757 3.25 6.73 -38.44
C ASN A 757 4.54 5.91 -38.62
N GLY A 758 4.57 4.67 -38.16
CA GLY A 758 5.70 3.76 -38.29
C GLY A 758 6.86 4.03 -37.32
N VAL A 759 6.70 4.97 -36.37
CA VAL A 759 7.71 5.25 -35.35
C VAL A 759 7.24 4.77 -34.01
N GLN A 760 8.00 3.89 -33.37
CA GLN A 760 7.75 3.44 -32.01
C GLN A 760 8.32 4.41 -30.99
N TYR A 761 7.51 4.73 -29.98
CA TYR A 761 7.86 5.57 -28.83
C TYR A 761 7.70 4.78 -27.52
N ILE A 762 8.50 5.16 -26.50
CA ILE A 762 8.36 4.68 -25.12
C ILE A 762 8.31 5.88 -24.20
N THR A 763 7.32 5.95 -23.34
CA THR A 763 7.11 7.08 -22.45
C THR A 763 7.14 6.67 -20.97
N PHE A 764 7.72 7.55 -20.15
CA PHE A 764 7.90 7.39 -18.71
C PHE A 764 7.36 8.62 -18.00
N VAL A 765 6.70 8.42 -16.86
CA VAL A 765 6.14 9.49 -16.04
C VAL A 765 6.81 9.48 -14.67
N SER A 766 7.43 10.60 -14.33
CA SER A 766 7.92 10.89 -12.99
C SER A 766 6.97 11.88 -12.31
N SER A 767 6.64 11.69 -11.04
CA SER A 767 5.53 12.43 -10.45
C SER A 767 5.70 12.87 -9.01
N HIS A 768 6.91 12.81 -8.46
CA HIS A 768 7.05 13.20 -7.05
C HIS A 768 6.73 14.68 -6.81
N THR A 769 7.03 15.56 -7.77
CA THR A 769 6.82 17.01 -7.58
C THR A 769 6.46 17.76 -8.85
N SER A 770 6.68 17.18 -10.02
CA SER A 770 6.64 17.94 -11.27
C SER A 770 5.83 17.29 -12.40
N ASN A 771 5.40 16.04 -12.29
CA ASN A 771 4.78 15.26 -13.37
C ASN A 771 5.55 15.43 -14.69
N ASN A 772 6.83 15.13 -14.68
CA ASN A 772 7.64 15.16 -15.89
C ASN A 772 7.33 13.91 -16.73
N ILE A 773 7.08 14.13 -17.99
CA ILE A 773 6.90 13.08 -18.98
C ILE A 773 8.13 13.10 -19.88
N THR A 774 8.81 11.96 -20.00
CA THR A 774 9.94 11.80 -20.90
C THR A 774 9.63 10.69 -21.89
N THR A 775 9.69 11.02 -23.18
CA THR A 775 9.41 10.07 -24.26
C THR A 775 10.67 9.85 -25.10
N PHE A 776 10.92 8.61 -25.43
CA PHE A 776 12.04 8.15 -26.22
C PHE A 776 11.57 7.57 -27.55
N LYS A 777 12.45 7.65 -28.57
CA LYS A 777 12.34 6.97 -29.88
C LYS A 777 13.71 6.51 -30.32
N LEU A 778 13.79 5.72 -31.37
CA LEU A 778 15.08 5.49 -32.06
C LEU A 778 15.51 6.76 -32.80
N ARG A 779 16.82 6.96 -32.79
CA ARG A 779 17.50 8.00 -33.57
C ARG A 779 17.33 7.81 -35.06
#